data_64ccd90115fa7cc3c4047e4c8038c1be
#
_entry.id   64ccd90115fa7cc3c4047e4c8038c1be
#
_cell.length_a   1.000
_cell.length_b   1.000
_cell.length_c   1.000
_cell.angle_alpha   90.00
_cell.angle_beta   90.00
_cell.angle_gamma   90.00
#
_symmetry.space_group_name_H-M   'P 1'
#
loop_
_entity.id
_entity.type
_entity.pdbx_description
1 polymer ?
#
loop_
_entity_poly.entity_id
_entity_poly.type
_entity_poly.pdbx_seq_one_letter_code
_entity_poly.pdbx_strand_id
1 'polypeptide(L)'
;MKLYRHLAWDGIRKNSRLYVPYLLTGVGAVSFFYILVALARLPEGTLPGSGSVQVILNLGSFVLWVFSLLLLFYTHSFLIRRRNREFALYNVLGMGKRDIARILCWETLLSGGISLAGGLALGILLGKLAELGLLRMVGAATDMVYRVSAGGLLLTLGLYAGIFLLILISSLVRVGRSTAVQLMRSQAEGEKPPRANWALALLGILLLAGAYYLAVTIREPLAALTWFFAAVLMVIAATYLLFISGSVTLCRLLQKNPRFYYQKRHFVSVSSLVYRMKRNGAGLASICILGTMVLVMLSSTTCLYFGAEDSLRTRYPRDENITAYFPDRASQSGDLTPLRTAVADAVRRSGMSAANVWEYRSVSSVMTLRDGVLSPNEGFGNPVDVTLIPLADYNAAMGTDLTLPQGQVYVCRSRTGYQGTSLTLQNGPTWQVAGLLDNFSPSGSDSASVVTQLWLIVPDLSAADDLEQVMNRANMGVSRSWYYGFDLDRQLPDAADPVAEAIRRMAQDGGLMENGVLGVESLAENRGDFYGSYGSLFFLGILLSVGFSLAAVLIIYYKQISEGYEDQARFDIMQKVGMTRRDIRSSINSQLLLVFFLPLLLAGLHLAFAFPFVHKLLLLFNLWNTRLLVGTTAVSFLAFAVLYTLVYRITSNAYYHIVSGGGER
;
A
#
# COMPACT_ATOMS: atom_id res chain seq x y z
N MET A 1 16.89 -19.20 -42.37
CA MET A 1 16.45 -19.24 -40.94
C MET A 1 17.61 -19.37 -39.96
N LYS A 2 18.62 -20.21 -40.18
CA LYS A 2 19.79 -20.39 -39.26
C LYS A 2 20.54 -19.08 -39.00
N LEU A 3 20.75 -18.23 -40.05
CA LEU A 3 21.48 -16.96 -39.95
C LEU A 3 20.81 -15.97 -38.95
N TYR A 4 19.50 -15.74 -39.04
CA TYR A 4 18.80 -14.77 -38.18
C TYR A 4 18.78 -15.20 -36.71
N ARG A 5 18.67 -16.52 -36.45
CA ARG A 5 18.78 -17.09 -35.11
C ARG A 5 20.17 -16.90 -34.52
N HIS A 6 21.20 -17.09 -35.33
CA HIS A 6 22.59 -16.94 -34.91
C HIS A 6 22.90 -15.46 -34.63
N LEU A 7 22.46 -14.55 -35.50
CA LEU A 7 22.61 -13.09 -35.29
C LEU A 7 21.87 -12.61 -34.04
N ALA A 8 20.67 -13.14 -33.76
CA ALA A 8 19.92 -12.83 -32.55
C ALA A 8 20.66 -13.31 -31.29
N TRP A 9 21.16 -14.53 -31.28
CA TRP A 9 21.94 -15.09 -30.17
C TRP A 9 23.24 -14.34 -29.93
N ASP A 10 23.99 -14.05 -30.98
CA ASP A 10 25.22 -13.26 -30.93
C ASP A 10 24.93 -11.83 -30.42
N GLY A 11 23.82 -11.24 -30.85
CA GLY A 11 23.34 -9.96 -30.36
C GLY A 11 23.11 -9.95 -28.84
N ILE A 12 22.48 -11.00 -28.30
CA ILE A 12 22.27 -11.17 -26.85
C ILE A 12 23.62 -11.36 -26.13
N ARG A 13 24.47 -12.25 -26.64
CA ARG A 13 25.76 -12.62 -26.03
C ARG A 13 26.75 -11.47 -26.01
N LYS A 14 26.92 -10.78 -27.15
CA LYS A 14 27.84 -9.63 -27.28
C LYS A 14 27.40 -8.41 -26.45
N ASN A 15 26.07 -8.26 -26.27
CA ASN A 15 25.48 -7.18 -25.45
C ASN A 15 25.05 -7.68 -24.07
N SER A 16 25.71 -8.68 -23.49
CA SER A 16 25.37 -9.30 -22.20
C SER A 16 25.18 -8.28 -21.07
N ARG A 17 25.99 -7.23 -21.02
CA ARG A 17 25.84 -6.14 -20.01
C ARG A 17 24.48 -5.43 -20.03
N LEU A 18 23.77 -5.49 -21.16
CA LEU A 18 22.42 -4.92 -21.30
C LEU A 18 21.33 -6.01 -21.18
N TYR A 19 21.59 -7.21 -21.73
CA TYR A 19 20.61 -8.29 -21.74
C TYR A 19 20.50 -9.02 -20.41
N VAL A 20 21.60 -9.23 -19.67
CA VAL A 20 21.53 -9.94 -18.39
C VAL A 20 20.59 -9.27 -17.40
N PRO A 21 20.66 -7.94 -17.15
CA PRO A 21 19.70 -7.30 -16.28
C PRO A 21 18.25 -7.35 -16.80
N TYR A 22 18.05 -7.29 -18.13
CA TYR A 22 16.73 -7.45 -18.74
C TYR A 22 16.15 -8.85 -18.50
N LEU A 23 16.95 -9.89 -18.71
CA LEU A 23 16.55 -11.28 -18.44
C LEU A 23 16.27 -11.50 -16.95
N LEU A 24 17.11 -10.96 -16.06
CA LEU A 24 16.88 -11.03 -14.61
C LEU A 24 15.57 -10.34 -14.22
N THR A 25 15.23 -9.21 -14.86
CA THR A 25 13.94 -8.55 -14.65
C THR A 25 12.79 -9.46 -15.05
N GLY A 26 12.88 -10.08 -16.23
CA GLY A 26 11.87 -11.01 -16.74
C GLY A 26 11.71 -12.24 -15.84
N VAL A 27 12.83 -12.87 -15.47
CA VAL A 27 12.86 -14.02 -14.55
C VAL A 27 12.23 -13.65 -13.19
N GLY A 28 12.63 -12.52 -12.60
CA GLY A 28 12.08 -12.07 -11.32
C GLY A 28 10.58 -11.77 -11.38
N ALA A 29 10.14 -11.06 -12.42
CA ALA A 29 8.74 -10.71 -12.61
C ALA A 29 7.85 -11.96 -12.78
N VAL A 30 8.27 -12.91 -13.62
CA VAL A 30 7.57 -14.20 -13.84
C VAL A 30 7.55 -15.02 -12.54
N SER A 31 8.68 -15.10 -11.83
CA SER A 31 8.80 -15.85 -10.57
C SER A 31 7.85 -15.31 -9.48
N PHE A 32 7.87 -14.00 -9.21
CA PHE A 32 7.00 -13.40 -8.20
C PHE A 32 5.53 -13.53 -8.55
N PHE A 33 5.18 -13.35 -9.82
CA PHE A 33 3.79 -13.53 -10.27
C PHE A 33 3.33 -14.98 -10.09
N TYR A 34 4.14 -15.96 -10.50
CA TYR A 34 3.81 -17.37 -10.31
C TYR A 34 3.63 -17.71 -8.83
N ILE A 35 4.51 -17.23 -7.95
CA ILE A 35 4.40 -17.44 -6.50
C ILE A 35 3.05 -16.94 -5.98
N LEU A 36 2.67 -15.68 -6.29
CA LEU A 36 1.39 -15.13 -5.84
C LEU A 36 0.19 -15.92 -6.36
N VAL A 37 0.20 -16.26 -7.65
CA VAL A 37 -0.91 -17.02 -8.26
C VAL A 37 -0.99 -18.44 -7.72
N ALA A 38 0.13 -19.09 -7.43
CA ALA A 38 0.15 -20.42 -6.84
C ALA A 38 -0.40 -20.40 -5.42
N LEU A 39 -0.01 -19.42 -4.60
CA LEU A 39 -0.51 -19.25 -3.24
C LEU A 39 -1.99 -18.85 -3.20
N ALA A 40 -2.47 -18.01 -4.12
CA ALA A 40 -3.88 -17.66 -4.23
C ALA A 40 -4.79 -18.84 -4.62
N ARG A 41 -4.21 -19.94 -5.09
CA ARG A 41 -4.92 -21.17 -5.51
C ARG A 41 -4.73 -22.35 -4.55
N LEU A 42 -4.30 -22.08 -3.33
CA LEU A 42 -4.34 -23.09 -2.27
C LEU A 42 -5.78 -23.51 -2.02
N PRO A 43 -6.04 -24.80 -1.68
CA PRO A 43 -7.38 -25.28 -1.40
C PRO A 43 -8.07 -24.47 -0.29
N GLU A 44 -9.39 -24.30 -0.40
CA GLU A 44 -10.19 -23.66 0.63
C GLU A 44 -10.06 -24.40 1.96
N GLY A 45 -10.02 -23.67 3.08
CA GLY A 45 -9.82 -24.22 4.42
C GLY A 45 -8.37 -24.55 4.79
N THR A 46 -7.41 -24.36 3.87
CA THR A 46 -5.99 -24.60 4.15
C THR A 46 -5.39 -23.46 5.00
N LEU A 47 -5.91 -22.24 4.86
CA LEU A 47 -5.46 -21.05 5.54
C LEU A 47 -6.57 -20.50 6.42
N PRO A 48 -6.27 -20.04 7.65
CA PRO A 48 -7.19 -19.22 8.42
C PRO A 48 -7.59 -18.00 7.59
N GLY A 49 -8.88 -17.64 7.55
CA GLY A 49 -9.35 -16.52 6.73
C GLY A 49 -9.17 -16.72 5.21
N SER A 50 -9.25 -17.97 4.73
CA SER A 50 -8.93 -18.34 3.33
C SER A 50 -9.58 -17.46 2.28
N GLY A 51 -10.83 -17.02 2.46
CA GLY A 51 -11.53 -16.13 1.55
C GLY A 51 -10.84 -14.77 1.42
N SER A 52 -10.53 -14.11 2.53
CA SER A 52 -9.83 -12.81 2.55
C SER A 52 -8.40 -12.92 2.01
N VAL A 53 -7.69 -13.98 2.40
CA VAL A 53 -6.31 -14.23 1.93
C VAL A 53 -6.27 -14.39 0.42
N GLN A 54 -7.19 -15.18 -0.16
CA GLN A 54 -7.26 -15.39 -1.61
C GLN A 54 -7.56 -14.09 -2.36
N VAL A 55 -8.49 -13.26 -1.87
CA VAL A 55 -8.81 -11.95 -2.47
C VAL A 55 -7.59 -11.04 -2.47
N ILE A 56 -6.86 -10.96 -1.33
CA ILE A 56 -5.66 -10.13 -1.18
C ILE A 56 -4.55 -10.59 -2.14
N LEU A 57 -4.28 -11.91 -2.21
CA LEU A 57 -3.24 -12.45 -3.10
C LEU A 57 -3.60 -12.30 -4.59
N ASN A 58 -4.88 -12.45 -4.96
CA ASN A 58 -5.34 -12.21 -6.33
C ASN A 58 -5.21 -10.73 -6.71
N LEU A 59 -5.58 -9.80 -5.82
CA LEU A 59 -5.37 -8.36 -6.03
C LEU A 59 -3.88 -8.04 -6.19
N GLY A 60 -3.03 -8.62 -5.34
CA GLY A 60 -1.58 -8.48 -5.43
C GLY A 60 -1.01 -9.02 -6.74
N SER A 61 -1.51 -10.16 -7.21
CA SER A 61 -1.09 -10.73 -8.49
C SER A 61 -1.46 -9.83 -9.68
N PHE A 62 -2.65 -9.22 -9.64
CA PHE A 62 -3.08 -8.25 -10.65
C PHE A 62 -2.18 -7.00 -10.66
N VAL A 63 -1.90 -6.43 -9.49
CA VAL A 63 -0.99 -5.27 -9.35
C VAL A 63 0.40 -5.63 -9.89
N LEU A 64 0.93 -6.80 -9.54
CA LEU A 64 2.24 -7.24 -10.01
C LEU A 64 2.26 -7.48 -11.52
N TRP A 65 1.18 -8.01 -12.11
CA TRP A 65 1.06 -8.18 -13.56
C TRP A 65 1.11 -6.85 -14.31
N VAL A 66 0.31 -5.85 -13.87
CA VAL A 66 0.34 -4.50 -14.45
C VAL A 66 1.70 -3.86 -14.32
N PHE A 67 2.30 -3.97 -13.15
CA PHE A 67 3.65 -3.47 -12.88
C PHE A 67 4.70 -4.13 -13.77
N SER A 68 4.66 -5.47 -13.93
CA SER A 68 5.57 -6.24 -14.79
C SER A 68 5.46 -5.82 -16.25
N LEU A 69 4.23 -5.57 -16.72
CA LEU A 69 3.99 -5.05 -18.07
C LEU A 69 4.74 -3.72 -18.27
N LEU A 70 4.53 -2.76 -17.38
CA LEU A 70 5.18 -1.44 -17.47
C LEU A 70 6.70 -1.54 -17.37
N LEU A 71 7.21 -2.34 -16.44
CA LEU A 71 8.65 -2.51 -16.21
C LEU A 71 9.35 -3.18 -17.39
N LEU A 72 8.77 -4.25 -17.93
CA LEU A 72 9.34 -4.97 -19.09
C LEU A 72 9.30 -4.10 -20.35
N PHE A 73 8.24 -3.33 -20.57
CA PHE A 73 8.19 -2.35 -21.66
C PHE A 73 9.24 -1.26 -21.50
N TYR A 74 9.42 -0.73 -20.30
CA TYR A 74 10.44 0.28 -20.02
C TYR A 74 11.85 -0.25 -20.29
N THR A 75 12.19 -1.40 -19.72
CA THR A 75 13.54 -1.99 -19.86
C THR A 75 13.82 -2.41 -21.30
N HIS A 76 12.84 -2.99 -21.98
CA HIS A 76 12.98 -3.33 -23.41
C HIS A 76 13.11 -2.10 -24.30
N SER A 77 12.33 -1.04 -24.05
CA SER A 77 12.45 0.22 -24.80
C SER A 77 13.85 0.83 -24.66
N PHE A 78 14.45 0.73 -23.49
CA PHE A 78 15.81 1.15 -23.25
C PHE A 78 16.81 0.29 -24.07
N LEU A 79 16.65 -1.02 -24.01
CA LEU A 79 17.50 -1.99 -24.73
C LEU A 79 17.49 -1.73 -26.24
N ILE A 80 16.32 -1.57 -26.86
CA ILE A 80 16.17 -1.29 -28.29
C ILE A 80 16.83 0.03 -28.68
N ARG A 81 16.69 1.10 -27.87
CA ARG A 81 17.34 2.39 -28.17
C ARG A 81 18.85 2.29 -28.28
N ARG A 82 19.47 1.45 -27.47
CA ARG A 82 20.92 1.22 -27.50
C ARG A 82 21.37 0.46 -28.74
N ARG A 83 20.51 -0.44 -29.24
CA ARG A 83 20.78 -1.26 -30.43
C ARG A 83 20.43 -0.60 -31.76
N ASN A 84 19.83 0.59 -31.72
CA ASN A 84 19.48 1.32 -32.95
C ASN A 84 20.68 1.49 -33.91
N ARG A 85 21.90 1.67 -33.37
CA ARG A 85 23.12 1.79 -34.17
C ARG A 85 23.49 0.48 -34.88
N GLU A 86 23.31 -0.65 -34.23
CA GLU A 86 23.53 -1.99 -34.84
C GLU A 86 22.51 -2.22 -35.94
N PHE A 87 21.24 -1.88 -35.71
CA PHE A 87 20.19 -2.00 -36.75
C PHE A 87 20.44 -1.08 -37.94
N ALA A 88 20.94 0.14 -37.70
CA ALA A 88 21.35 1.04 -38.76
C ALA A 88 22.51 0.46 -39.59
N LEU A 89 23.50 -0.15 -38.93
CA LEU A 89 24.63 -0.80 -39.60
C LEU A 89 24.16 -1.97 -40.45
N TYR A 90 23.27 -2.82 -39.94
CA TYR A 90 22.67 -3.93 -40.70
C TYR A 90 21.95 -3.42 -41.96
N ASN A 91 21.25 -2.29 -41.86
CA ASN A 91 20.55 -1.67 -42.99
C ASN A 91 21.53 -1.15 -44.04
N VAL A 92 22.66 -0.51 -43.59
CA VAL A 92 23.73 -0.06 -44.51
C VAL A 92 24.42 -1.24 -45.21
N LEU A 93 24.55 -2.38 -44.53
CA LEU A 93 25.08 -3.61 -45.09
C LEU A 93 24.10 -4.37 -46.02
N GLY A 94 22.93 -3.77 -46.34
CA GLY A 94 21.95 -4.27 -47.27
C GLY A 94 20.85 -5.13 -46.69
N MET A 95 20.74 -5.27 -45.34
CA MET A 95 19.62 -5.98 -44.72
C MET A 95 18.34 -5.10 -44.72
N GLY A 96 17.27 -5.62 -45.29
CA GLY A 96 15.98 -4.95 -45.34
C GLY A 96 15.28 -4.91 -43.96
N LYS A 97 14.24 -4.04 -43.84
CA LYS A 97 13.42 -3.96 -42.63
C LYS A 97 12.79 -5.31 -42.22
N ARG A 98 12.47 -6.18 -43.21
CA ARG A 98 11.94 -7.52 -42.98
C ARG A 98 12.99 -8.44 -42.30
N ASP A 99 14.25 -8.29 -42.64
CA ASP A 99 15.32 -9.09 -42.07
C ASP A 99 15.62 -8.69 -40.63
N ILE A 100 15.65 -7.37 -40.36
CA ILE A 100 15.74 -6.82 -39.00
C ILE A 100 14.55 -7.28 -38.14
N ALA A 101 13.34 -7.28 -38.71
CA ALA A 101 12.14 -7.77 -38.03
C ALA A 101 12.28 -9.25 -37.63
N ARG A 102 12.84 -10.11 -38.51
CA ARG A 102 13.09 -11.54 -38.25
C ARG A 102 14.13 -11.72 -37.11
N ILE A 103 15.17 -10.89 -37.07
CA ILE A 103 16.16 -10.91 -35.98
C ILE A 103 15.46 -10.53 -34.65
N LEU A 104 14.65 -9.48 -34.63
CA LEU A 104 13.90 -9.05 -33.44
C LEU A 104 12.91 -10.12 -32.96
N CYS A 105 12.23 -10.80 -33.87
CA CYS A 105 11.35 -11.94 -33.53
C CYS A 105 12.13 -13.05 -32.79
N TRP A 106 13.26 -13.46 -33.31
CA TRP A 106 14.09 -14.48 -32.66
C TRP A 106 14.66 -14.01 -31.33
N GLU A 107 15.09 -12.77 -31.25
CA GLU A 107 15.62 -12.16 -30.03
C GLU A 107 14.57 -12.07 -28.91
N THR A 108 13.35 -11.62 -29.24
CA THR A 108 12.23 -11.57 -28.28
C THR A 108 11.80 -12.98 -27.88
N LEU A 109 11.77 -13.93 -28.81
CA LEU A 109 11.45 -15.32 -28.51
C LEU A 109 12.48 -15.98 -27.57
N LEU A 110 13.77 -15.76 -27.82
CA LEU A 110 14.85 -16.29 -26.98
C LEU A 110 14.82 -15.62 -25.57
N SER A 111 14.75 -14.30 -25.52
CA SER A 111 14.72 -13.58 -24.24
C SER A 111 13.46 -13.86 -23.44
N GLY A 112 12.29 -13.92 -24.10
CA GLY A 112 11.02 -14.29 -23.49
C GLY A 112 11.03 -15.75 -23.01
N GLY A 113 11.53 -16.66 -23.82
CA GLY A 113 11.66 -18.09 -23.48
C GLY A 113 12.57 -18.31 -22.25
N ILE A 114 13.74 -17.65 -22.23
CA ILE A 114 14.65 -17.71 -21.07
C ILE A 114 14.00 -17.11 -19.82
N SER A 115 13.32 -15.97 -19.96
CA SER A 115 12.62 -15.32 -18.84
C SER A 115 11.48 -16.18 -18.29
N LEU A 116 10.68 -16.81 -19.16
CA LEU A 116 9.60 -17.72 -18.79
C LEU A 116 10.13 -18.99 -18.12
N ALA A 117 11.05 -19.70 -18.79
CA ALA A 117 11.60 -20.94 -18.24
C ALA A 117 12.35 -20.71 -16.93
N GLY A 118 13.25 -19.72 -16.90
CA GLY A 118 13.99 -19.35 -15.70
C GLY A 118 13.10 -18.83 -14.57
N GLY A 119 12.09 -18.02 -14.91
CA GLY A 119 11.16 -17.46 -13.93
C GLY A 119 10.23 -18.50 -13.32
N LEU A 120 9.68 -19.42 -14.12
CA LEU A 120 8.88 -20.53 -13.60
C LEU A 120 9.73 -21.50 -12.76
N ALA A 121 10.95 -21.85 -13.23
CA ALA A 121 11.86 -22.69 -12.44
C ALA A 121 12.21 -22.05 -11.10
N LEU A 122 12.57 -20.76 -11.08
CA LEU A 122 12.86 -20.02 -9.85
C LEU A 122 11.61 -19.87 -8.98
N GLY A 123 10.45 -19.61 -9.59
CA GLY A 123 9.17 -19.48 -8.89
C GLY A 123 8.73 -20.77 -8.20
N ILE A 124 8.94 -21.93 -8.84
CA ILE A 124 8.70 -23.25 -8.24
C ILE A 124 9.66 -23.49 -7.08
N LEU A 125 10.96 -23.21 -7.29
CA LEU A 125 11.99 -23.40 -6.27
C LEU A 125 11.75 -22.55 -5.03
N LEU A 126 11.45 -21.26 -5.21
CA LEU A 126 11.18 -20.32 -4.12
C LEU A 126 9.74 -20.42 -3.61
N GLY A 127 8.85 -21.08 -4.36
CA GLY A 127 7.43 -21.20 -4.01
C GLY A 127 7.22 -21.86 -2.66
N LYS A 128 7.99 -22.91 -2.33
CA LYS A 128 7.92 -23.54 -0.99
C LYS A 128 8.36 -22.62 0.13
N LEU A 129 9.41 -21.83 -0.10
CA LEU A 129 9.87 -20.85 0.88
C LEU A 129 8.83 -19.75 1.09
N ALA A 130 8.22 -19.28 0.01
CA ALA A 130 7.17 -18.27 0.04
C ALA A 130 5.91 -18.79 0.74
N GLU A 131 5.51 -20.05 0.49
CA GLU A 131 4.41 -20.73 1.17
C GLU A 131 4.67 -20.83 2.67
N LEU A 132 5.84 -21.31 3.09
CA LEU A 132 6.22 -21.36 4.50
C LEU A 132 6.23 -19.96 5.15
N GLY A 133 6.69 -18.95 4.43
CA GLY A 133 6.64 -17.57 4.88
C GLY A 133 5.21 -17.08 5.10
N LEU A 134 4.32 -17.32 4.15
CA LEU A 134 2.91 -16.99 4.26
C LEU A 134 2.25 -17.72 5.44
N LEU A 135 2.39 -19.05 5.50
CA LEU A 135 1.82 -19.88 6.56
C LEU A 135 2.22 -19.38 7.95
N ARG A 136 3.51 -19.05 8.12
CA ARG A 136 4.01 -18.52 9.40
C ARG A 136 3.45 -17.13 9.72
N MET A 137 3.27 -16.26 8.72
CA MET A 137 2.70 -14.92 8.92
C MET A 137 1.20 -14.95 9.21
N VAL A 138 0.49 -15.94 8.68
CA VAL A 138 -0.95 -16.15 8.87
C VAL A 138 -1.23 -16.95 10.16
N GLY A 139 -0.22 -17.55 10.78
CA GLY A 139 -0.39 -18.40 11.96
C GLY A 139 -0.90 -19.81 11.65
N ALA A 140 -0.77 -20.26 10.39
CA ALA A 140 -1.22 -21.58 9.97
C ALA A 140 -0.19 -22.68 10.24
N ALA A 141 -0.65 -23.96 10.30
CA ALA A 141 0.24 -25.12 10.42
C ALA A 141 1.15 -25.24 9.22
N THR A 142 2.42 -25.58 9.46
CA THR A 142 3.48 -25.60 8.42
C THR A 142 3.69 -26.99 7.80
N ASP A 143 2.88 -27.99 8.15
CA ASP A 143 3.08 -29.39 7.76
C ASP A 143 2.58 -29.75 6.35
N MET A 144 2.29 -28.74 5.54
CA MET A 144 1.72 -28.95 4.20
C MET A 144 2.75 -29.41 3.18
N VAL A 145 2.33 -30.35 2.34
CA VAL A 145 3.12 -30.80 1.18
C VAL A 145 2.94 -29.77 0.05
N TYR A 146 4.05 -29.12 -0.32
CA TYR A 146 4.06 -28.19 -1.45
C TYR A 146 3.61 -28.88 -2.76
N ARG A 147 2.59 -28.34 -3.39
CA ARG A 147 2.08 -28.81 -4.68
C ARG A 147 2.26 -27.74 -5.76
N VAL A 148 2.86 -28.14 -6.88
CA VAL A 148 2.97 -27.24 -8.03
C VAL A 148 1.58 -26.99 -8.62
N SER A 149 1.16 -25.74 -8.69
CA SER A 149 -0.14 -25.35 -9.25
C SER A 149 -0.08 -25.35 -10.79
N ALA A 150 -0.63 -26.39 -11.42
CA ALA A 150 -0.72 -26.46 -12.88
C ALA A 150 -1.50 -25.29 -13.49
N GLY A 151 -2.62 -24.92 -12.84
CA GLY A 151 -3.39 -23.73 -13.24
C GLY A 151 -2.64 -22.42 -13.08
N GLY A 152 -1.77 -22.33 -12.05
CA GLY A 152 -0.86 -21.18 -11.85
C GLY A 152 0.19 -21.11 -12.95
N LEU A 153 0.77 -22.24 -13.34
CA LEU A 153 1.74 -22.33 -14.45
C LEU A 153 1.12 -21.86 -15.77
N LEU A 154 -0.05 -22.39 -16.13
CA LEU A 154 -0.72 -22.03 -17.39
C LEU A 154 -1.10 -20.55 -17.44
N LEU A 155 -1.64 -19.99 -16.36
CA LEU A 155 -1.98 -18.58 -16.30
C LEU A 155 -0.75 -17.69 -16.44
N THR A 156 0.33 -18.00 -15.71
CA THR A 156 1.60 -17.26 -15.77
C THR A 156 2.18 -17.31 -17.18
N LEU A 157 2.23 -18.48 -17.79
CA LEU A 157 2.73 -18.67 -19.14
C LEU A 157 1.92 -17.88 -20.16
N GLY A 158 0.58 -17.93 -20.09
CA GLY A 158 -0.31 -17.22 -21.02
C GLY A 158 -0.17 -15.69 -20.91
N LEU A 159 -0.19 -15.16 -19.68
CA LEU A 159 -0.10 -13.71 -19.46
C LEU A 159 1.26 -13.14 -19.85
N TYR A 160 2.36 -13.79 -19.49
CA TYR A 160 3.69 -13.29 -19.85
C TYR A 160 4.06 -13.55 -21.32
N ALA A 161 3.57 -14.62 -21.94
CA ALA A 161 3.64 -14.76 -23.39
C ALA A 161 2.92 -13.61 -24.11
N GLY A 162 1.76 -13.19 -23.59
CA GLY A 162 1.05 -11.99 -24.06
C GLY A 162 1.88 -10.71 -23.90
N ILE A 163 2.55 -10.50 -22.76
CA ILE A 163 3.43 -9.34 -22.55
C ILE A 163 4.58 -9.34 -23.56
N PHE A 164 5.28 -10.46 -23.76
CA PHE A 164 6.38 -10.55 -24.71
C PHE A 164 5.90 -10.37 -26.16
N LEU A 165 4.69 -10.83 -26.49
CA LEU A 165 4.08 -10.59 -27.79
C LEU A 165 3.80 -9.09 -28.00
N LEU A 166 3.25 -8.40 -27.02
CA LEU A 166 3.01 -6.94 -27.08
C LEU A 166 4.34 -6.17 -27.21
N ILE A 167 5.38 -6.59 -26.51
CA ILE A 167 6.73 -6.03 -26.63
C ILE A 167 7.27 -6.22 -28.05
N LEU A 168 7.10 -7.41 -28.63
CA LEU A 168 7.50 -7.71 -30.02
C LEU A 168 6.77 -6.79 -31.00
N ILE A 169 5.44 -6.69 -30.91
CA ILE A 169 4.64 -5.83 -31.77
C ILE A 169 5.12 -4.37 -31.67
N SER A 170 5.33 -3.86 -30.48
CA SER A 170 5.85 -2.51 -30.23
C SER A 170 7.21 -2.28 -30.92
N SER A 171 8.09 -3.26 -30.85
CA SER A 171 9.41 -3.21 -31.46
C SER A 171 9.35 -3.22 -32.98
N LEU A 172 8.52 -4.09 -33.55
CA LEU A 172 8.28 -4.16 -34.99
C LEU A 172 7.70 -2.87 -35.56
N VAL A 173 6.72 -2.28 -34.88
CA VAL A 173 6.14 -0.98 -35.27
C VAL A 173 7.19 0.12 -35.22
N ARG A 174 8.03 0.15 -34.20
CA ARG A 174 9.10 1.15 -34.07
C ARG A 174 10.13 1.05 -35.20
N VAL A 175 10.64 -0.15 -35.50
CA VAL A 175 11.62 -0.37 -36.58
C VAL A 175 10.96 -0.13 -37.95
N GLY A 176 9.72 -0.54 -38.16
CA GLY A 176 8.97 -0.29 -39.38
C GLY A 176 8.81 1.20 -39.71
N ARG A 177 8.63 2.06 -38.70
CA ARG A 177 8.47 3.51 -38.86
C ARG A 177 9.79 4.30 -38.95
N SER A 178 10.93 3.72 -38.57
CA SER A 178 12.22 4.39 -38.54
C SER A 178 12.94 4.27 -39.89
N THR A 179 13.68 5.35 -40.31
CA THR A 179 14.59 5.31 -41.45
C THR A 179 16.03 5.03 -40.97
N ALA A 180 16.88 4.45 -41.85
CA ALA A 180 18.29 4.15 -41.51
C ALA A 180 19.03 5.41 -41.05
N VAL A 181 18.80 6.53 -41.73
CA VAL A 181 19.42 7.83 -41.40
C VAL A 181 19.00 8.33 -40.03
N GLN A 182 17.69 8.18 -39.66
CA GLN A 182 17.20 8.55 -38.33
C GLN A 182 17.80 7.67 -37.23
N LEU A 183 17.98 6.37 -37.48
CA LEU A 183 18.60 5.45 -36.56
C LEU A 183 20.09 5.78 -36.31
N MET A 184 20.83 6.21 -37.32
CA MET A 184 22.24 6.66 -37.21
C MET A 184 22.35 8.02 -36.51
N ARG A 185 21.51 9.00 -36.89
CA ARG A 185 21.55 10.36 -36.33
C ARG A 185 21.06 10.47 -34.88
N SER A 186 20.27 9.50 -34.42
CA SER A 186 19.65 9.57 -33.09
C SER A 186 20.63 9.71 -31.91
N GLN A 187 21.93 9.46 -32.11
CA GLN A 187 23.00 9.67 -31.12
C GLN A 187 23.97 10.81 -31.47
N ALA A 188 24.01 11.25 -32.73
CA ALA A 188 24.97 12.26 -33.21
C ALA A 188 24.38 13.69 -33.22
N GLU A 189 23.05 13.83 -33.17
CA GLU A 189 22.44 15.16 -33.05
C GLU A 189 22.74 15.72 -31.68
N GLY A 190 23.54 16.78 -31.62
CA GLY A 190 23.79 17.53 -30.41
C GLY A 190 22.49 17.95 -29.74
N GLU A 191 22.37 17.69 -28.46
CA GLU A 191 21.14 18.00 -27.71
C GLU A 191 20.87 19.52 -27.80
N LYS A 192 19.69 19.85 -28.34
CA LYS A 192 19.19 21.23 -28.27
C LYS A 192 19.15 21.67 -26.79
N PRO A 193 19.63 22.88 -26.46
CA PRO A 193 19.64 23.35 -25.09
C PRO A 193 18.22 23.25 -24.50
N PRO A 194 18.07 22.67 -23.31
CA PRO A 194 16.75 22.46 -22.72
C PRO A 194 16.09 23.82 -22.47
N ARG A 195 14.88 23.99 -22.97
CA ARG A 195 14.03 25.15 -22.63
C ARG A 195 13.38 24.92 -21.30
N ALA A 196 13.48 25.88 -20.37
CA ALA A 196 12.74 25.83 -19.12
C ALA A 196 11.25 26.04 -19.43
N ASN A 197 10.42 25.07 -19.06
CA ASN A 197 8.98 25.23 -19.15
C ASN A 197 8.42 25.57 -17.77
N TRP A 198 8.32 26.87 -17.50
CA TRP A 198 7.86 27.40 -16.21
C TRP A 198 6.43 27.00 -15.88
N ALA A 199 5.58 26.92 -16.89
CA ALA A 199 4.19 26.54 -16.68
C ALA A 199 4.06 25.10 -16.16
N LEU A 200 4.82 24.15 -16.76
CA LEU A 200 4.81 22.75 -16.29
C LEU A 200 5.49 22.61 -14.91
N ALA A 201 6.52 23.40 -14.62
CA ALA A 201 7.15 23.40 -13.30
C ALA A 201 6.19 23.93 -12.22
N LEU A 202 5.48 25.04 -12.52
CA LEU A 202 4.47 25.61 -11.63
C LEU A 202 3.30 24.65 -11.42
N LEU A 203 2.79 24.03 -12.50
CA LEU A 203 1.75 23.01 -12.41
C LEU A 203 2.19 21.85 -11.52
N GLY A 204 3.44 21.39 -11.63
CA GLY A 204 3.99 20.34 -10.77
C GLY A 204 4.00 20.74 -9.29
N ILE A 205 4.38 21.99 -8.98
CA ILE A 205 4.37 22.53 -7.61
C ILE A 205 2.92 22.60 -7.07
N LEU A 206 1.97 23.11 -7.88
CA LEU A 206 0.57 23.23 -7.48
C LEU A 206 -0.07 21.87 -7.23
N LEU A 207 0.18 20.89 -8.10
CA LEU A 207 -0.31 19.52 -7.91
C LEU A 207 0.27 18.88 -6.63
N LEU A 208 1.57 19.08 -6.37
CA LEU A 208 2.21 18.53 -5.17
C LEU A 208 1.67 19.20 -3.91
N ALA A 209 1.56 20.53 -3.92
CA ALA A 209 0.98 21.28 -2.81
C ALA A 209 -0.48 20.89 -2.55
N GLY A 210 -1.28 20.71 -3.59
CA GLY A 210 -2.65 20.24 -3.50
C GLY A 210 -2.76 18.84 -2.91
N ALA A 211 -1.91 17.90 -3.35
CA ALA A 211 -1.85 16.54 -2.81
C ALA A 211 -1.46 16.53 -1.32
N TYR A 212 -0.46 17.32 -0.93
CA TYR A 212 -0.03 17.43 0.46
C TYR A 212 -1.09 18.13 1.33
N TYR A 213 -1.75 19.15 0.79
CA TYR A 213 -2.87 19.80 1.48
C TYR A 213 -4.00 18.80 1.75
N LEU A 214 -4.42 18.01 0.76
CA LEU A 214 -5.41 16.96 0.95
C LEU A 214 -4.97 15.94 2.02
N ALA A 215 -3.71 15.52 1.99
CA ALA A 215 -3.17 14.53 2.94
C ALA A 215 -3.22 15.03 4.40
N VAL A 216 -3.03 16.32 4.64
CA VAL A 216 -3.01 16.88 5.99
C VAL A 216 -4.40 17.30 6.47
N THR A 217 -5.24 17.86 5.58
CA THR A 217 -6.53 18.49 5.98
C THR A 217 -7.68 17.52 6.12
N ILE A 218 -7.71 16.41 5.35
CA ILE A 218 -8.77 15.41 5.48
C ILE A 218 -8.68 14.76 6.86
N ARG A 219 -9.75 14.83 7.65
CA ARG A 219 -9.80 14.31 9.02
C ARG A 219 -10.47 12.96 9.12
N GLU A 220 -11.49 12.71 8.31
CA GLU A 220 -12.31 11.51 8.36
C GLU A 220 -11.67 10.34 7.63
N PRO A 221 -11.62 9.12 8.21
CA PRO A 221 -11.01 7.93 7.59
C PRO A 221 -11.68 7.54 6.27
N LEU A 222 -13.00 7.65 6.15
CA LEU A 222 -13.75 7.30 4.93
C LEU A 222 -13.46 8.27 3.79
N ALA A 223 -13.44 9.58 4.10
CA ALA A 223 -13.03 10.60 3.15
C ALA A 223 -11.57 10.41 2.71
N ALA A 224 -10.69 10.00 3.64
CA ALA A 224 -9.32 9.65 3.31
C ALA A 224 -9.26 8.51 2.28
N LEU A 225 -10.04 7.44 2.43
CA LEU A 225 -10.08 6.33 1.46
C LEU A 225 -10.50 6.81 0.05
N THR A 226 -11.51 7.67 -0.03
CA THR A 226 -12.02 8.21 -1.30
C THR A 226 -10.99 9.09 -2.01
N TRP A 227 -10.32 9.99 -1.27
CA TRP A 227 -9.36 10.93 -1.84
C TRP A 227 -7.96 10.36 -2.01
N PHE A 228 -7.67 9.20 -1.42
CA PHE A 228 -6.34 8.58 -1.45
C PHE A 228 -5.82 8.38 -2.88
N PHE A 229 -6.62 7.76 -3.75
CA PHE A 229 -6.19 7.50 -5.13
C PHE A 229 -5.97 8.79 -5.93
N ALA A 230 -6.81 9.80 -5.72
CA ALA A 230 -6.62 11.10 -6.35
C ALA A 230 -5.32 11.77 -5.90
N ALA A 231 -5.05 11.78 -4.58
CA ALA A 231 -3.81 12.32 -4.03
C ALA A 231 -2.57 11.57 -4.55
N VAL A 232 -2.62 10.24 -4.63
CA VAL A 232 -1.52 9.43 -5.19
C VAL A 232 -1.26 9.79 -6.65
N LEU A 233 -2.30 9.89 -7.50
CA LEU A 233 -2.15 10.29 -8.90
C LEU A 233 -1.58 11.70 -9.03
N MET A 234 -2.01 12.63 -8.18
CA MET A 234 -1.46 13.99 -8.14
C MET A 234 0.03 13.99 -7.77
N VAL A 235 0.46 13.21 -6.76
CA VAL A 235 1.87 13.06 -6.38
C VAL A 235 2.68 12.47 -7.53
N ILE A 236 2.18 11.42 -8.19
CA ILE A 236 2.86 10.81 -9.34
C ILE A 236 3.05 11.83 -10.46
N ALA A 237 1.98 12.50 -10.89
CA ALA A 237 2.04 13.51 -11.95
C ALA A 237 2.97 14.67 -11.57
N ALA A 238 2.85 15.19 -10.34
CA ALA A 238 3.71 16.24 -9.82
C ALA A 238 5.19 15.86 -9.83
N THR A 239 5.50 14.64 -9.37
CA THR A 239 6.87 14.12 -9.32
C THR A 239 7.48 14.06 -10.72
N TYR A 240 6.75 13.56 -11.72
CA TYR A 240 7.23 13.57 -13.11
C TYR A 240 7.44 14.99 -13.64
N LEU A 241 6.50 15.90 -13.41
CA LEU A 241 6.62 17.29 -13.86
C LEU A 241 7.79 18.01 -13.20
N LEU A 242 8.01 17.79 -11.91
CA LEU A 242 9.11 18.41 -11.16
C LEU A 242 10.46 17.86 -11.57
N PHE A 243 10.62 16.55 -11.77
CA PHE A 243 11.90 16.00 -12.25
C PHE A 243 12.18 16.35 -13.70
N ILE A 244 11.18 16.42 -14.60
CA ILE A 244 11.39 16.71 -16.02
C ILE A 244 11.55 18.22 -16.27
N SER A 245 10.62 19.04 -15.75
CA SER A 245 10.59 20.49 -16.02
C SER A 245 11.09 21.33 -14.86
N GLY A 246 10.73 20.98 -13.63
CA GLY A 246 11.10 21.73 -12.43
C GLY A 246 12.61 21.73 -12.20
N SER A 247 13.29 20.59 -12.36
CA SER A 247 14.73 20.47 -12.20
C SER A 247 15.51 21.31 -13.22
N VAL A 248 15.08 21.32 -14.48
CA VAL A 248 15.68 22.16 -15.53
C VAL A 248 15.45 23.64 -15.23
N THR A 249 14.25 24.00 -14.77
CA THR A 249 13.89 25.36 -14.38
C THR A 249 14.73 25.84 -13.21
N LEU A 250 14.89 24.99 -12.17
CA LEU A 250 15.74 25.29 -11.01
C LEU A 250 17.21 25.49 -11.41
N CYS A 251 17.77 24.60 -12.23
CA CYS A 251 19.15 24.74 -12.72
C CYS A 251 19.35 26.04 -13.51
N ARG A 252 18.36 26.44 -14.32
CA ARG A 252 18.43 27.71 -15.04
C ARG A 252 18.31 28.94 -14.13
N LEU A 253 17.53 28.87 -13.06
CA LEU A 253 17.50 29.91 -12.03
C LEU A 253 18.85 30.06 -11.35
N LEU A 254 19.49 28.92 -10.98
CA LEU A 254 20.83 28.94 -10.40
C LEU A 254 21.88 29.52 -11.36
N GLN A 255 21.75 29.29 -12.68
CA GLN A 255 22.60 29.90 -13.70
C GLN A 255 22.44 31.43 -13.79
N LYS A 256 21.26 31.98 -13.49
CA LYS A 256 21.00 33.41 -13.47
C LYS A 256 21.64 34.15 -12.29
N ASN A 257 22.07 33.43 -11.26
CA ASN A 257 22.74 34.03 -10.10
C ASN A 257 24.28 34.00 -10.31
N PRO A 258 24.94 35.15 -10.69
CA PRO A 258 26.36 35.17 -11.03
C PRO A 258 27.26 34.78 -9.85
N ARG A 259 26.87 35.17 -8.61
CA ARG A 259 27.68 34.89 -7.42
C ARG A 259 27.75 33.40 -7.09
N PHE A 260 26.72 32.61 -7.45
CA PHE A 260 26.68 31.19 -7.25
C PHE A 260 27.28 30.43 -8.45
N TYR A 261 26.90 30.83 -9.66
CA TYR A 261 27.23 30.08 -10.89
C TYR A 261 28.71 30.14 -11.25
N TYR A 262 29.41 31.33 -11.14
CA TYR A 262 30.81 31.48 -11.55
C TYR A 262 31.83 30.95 -10.54
N GLN A 263 31.41 30.30 -9.47
CA GLN A 263 32.32 29.53 -8.61
C GLN A 263 32.85 28.30 -9.36
N LYS A 264 34.18 28.06 -9.35
CA LYS A 264 34.84 26.96 -10.09
C LYS A 264 34.17 25.59 -9.94
N ARG A 265 33.64 25.27 -8.74
CA ARG A 265 32.95 24.03 -8.42
C ARG A 265 31.52 23.97 -8.99
N HIS A 266 30.79 25.08 -8.99
CA HIS A 266 29.38 25.12 -9.37
C HIS A 266 29.19 25.26 -10.88
N PHE A 267 30.09 25.97 -11.57
CA PHE A 267 30.03 26.20 -13.02
C PHE A 267 29.92 24.89 -13.81
N VAL A 268 30.88 23.99 -13.61
CA VAL A 268 30.89 22.69 -14.30
C VAL A 268 29.72 21.82 -13.88
N SER A 269 29.38 21.77 -12.57
CA SER A 269 28.32 20.95 -12.04
C SER A 269 26.95 21.40 -12.51
N VAL A 270 26.60 22.68 -12.43
CA VAL A 270 25.26 23.18 -12.83
C VAL A 270 25.10 23.13 -14.35
N SER A 271 26.15 23.46 -15.13
CA SER A 271 26.09 23.38 -16.59
C SER A 271 25.83 21.96 -17.09
N SER A 272 26.49 20.96 -16.52
CA SER A 272 26.27 19.56 -16.89
C SER A 272 24.93 19.03 -16.37
N LEU A 273 24.50 19.49 -15.18
CA LEU A 273 23.26 19.02 -14.55
C LEU A 273 22.00 19.39 -15.35
N VAL A 274 21.97 20.58 -15.99
CA VAL A 274 20.84 21.01 -16.84
C VAL A 274 20.55 19.99 -17.94
N TYR A 275 21.58 19.54 -18.64
CA TYR A 275 21.43 18.55 -19.72
C TYR A 275 21.08 17.15 -19.18
N ARG A 276 21.71 16.76 -18.09
CA ARG A 276 21.43 15.49 -17.41
C ARG A 276 20.01 15.42 -16.90
N MET A 277 19.49 16.46 -16.25
CA MET A 277 18.14 16.49 -15.69
C MET A 277 17.08 16.39 -16.77
N LYS A 278 17.23 17.09 -17.92
CA LYS A 278 16.30 16.95 -19.04
C LYS A 278 16.17 15.52 -19.53
N ARG A 279 17.30 14.83 -19.67
CA ARG A 279 17.34 13.48 -20.21
C ARG A 279 16.89 12.41 -19.21
N ASN A 280 17.21 12.62 -17.96
CA ASN A 280 17.06 11.62 -16.90
C ASN A 280 15.86 11.87 -15.98
N GLY A 281 15.17 12.99 -16.13
CA GLY A 281 14.09 13.39 -15.24
C GLY A 281 13.01 12.30 -15.06
N ALA A 282 12.58 11.68 -16.15
CA ALA A 282 11.59 10.61 -16.08
C ALA A 282 12.10 9.38 -15.31
N GLY A 283 13.36 8.97 -15.52
CA GLY A 283 13.94 7.85 -14.78
C GLY A 283 14.08 8.14 -13.28
N LEU A 284 14.49 9.38 -12.92
CA LEU A 284 14.60 9.81 -11.53
C LEU A 284 13.22 9.89 -10.86
N ALA A 285 12.20 10.37 -11.57
CA ALA A 285 10.82 10.37 -11.10
C ALA A 285 10.34 8.95 -10.81
N SER A 286 10.60 8.01 -11.76
CA SER A 286 10.24 6.60 -11.56
C SER A 286 10.91 5.99 -10.32
N ILE A 287 12.20 6.24 -10.10
CA ILE A 287 12.93 5.77 -8.91
C ILE A 287 12.32 6.37 -7.63
N CYS A 288 12.00 7.67 -7.63
CA CYS A 288 11.36 8.33 -6.50
C CYS A 288 9.99 7.70 -6.18
N ILE A 289 9.15 7.51 -7.20
CA ILE A 289 7.81 6.92 -7.04
C ILE A 289 7.91 5.48 -6.54
N LEU A 290 8.77 4.65 -7.13
CA LEU A 290 8.99 3.27 -6.68
C LEU A 290 9.49 3.23 -5.23
N GLY A 291 10.44 4.10 -4.88
CA GLY A 291 10.92 4.23 -3.50
C GLY A 291 9.80 4.65 -2.53
N THR A 292 8.97 5.61 -2.91
CA THR A 292 7.80 6.01 -2.09
C THR A 292 6.81 4.86 -1.93
N MET A 293 6.51 4.11 -3.01
CA MET A 293 5.62 2.94 -2.95
C MET A 293 6.15 1.87 -2.00
N VAL A 294 7.45 1.54 -2.08
CA VAL A 294 8.10 0.61 -1.16
C VAL A 294 7.98 1.08 0.28
N LEU A 295 8.29 2.34 0.54
CA LEU A 295 8.27 2.92 1.89
C LEU A 295 6.87 2.92 2.50
N VAL A 296 5.86 3.41 1.76
CA VAL A 296 4.47 3.45 2.23
C VAL A 296 3.95 2.03 2.47
N MET A 297 4.17 1.12 1.51
CA MET A 297 3.68 -0.25 1.60
C MET A 297 4.33 -1.01 2.75
N LEU A 298 5.66 -0.97 2.85
CA LEU A 298 6.39 -1.68 3.90
C LEU A 298 6.05 -1.13 5.29
N SER A 299 5.97 0.21 5.46
CA SER A 299 5.64 0.80 6.75
C SER A 299 4.21 0.47 7.20
N SER A 300 3.22 0.57 6.30
CA SER A 300 1.82 0.32 6.63
C SER A 300 1.54 -1.16 6.88
N THR A 301 2.03 -2.07 6.03
CA THR A 301 1.77 -3.51 6.21
C THR A 301 2.54 -4.09 7.40
N THR A 302 3.73 -3.59 7.70
CA THR A 302 4.47 -3.94 8.92
C THR A 302 3.72 -3.46 10.16
N CYS A 303 3.20 -2.23 10.13
CA CYS A 303 2.41 -1.69 11.23
C CYS A 303 1.12 -2.50 11.46
N LEU A 304 0.41 -2.89 10.40
CA LEU A 304 -0.78 -3.75 10.49
C LEU A 304 -0.46 -5.11 11.11
N TYR A 305 0.62 -5.75 10.68
CA TYR A 305 0.99 -7.08 11.16
C TYR A 305 1.37 -7.09 12.65
N PHE A 306 2.25 -6.17 13.05
CA PHE A 306 2.65 -6.06 14.46
C PHE A 306 1.59 -5.45 15.37
N GLY A 307 0.63 -4.72 14.80
CA GLY A 307 -0.53 -4.18 15.51
C GLY A 307 -1.77 -5.08 15.44
N ALA A 308 -1.65 -6.30 14.90
CA ALA A 308 -2.80 -7.19 14.71
C ALA A 308 -3.51 -7.53 16.02
N GLU A 309 -2.76 -7.80 17.10
CA GLU A 309 -3.34 -8.10 18.41
C GLU A 309 -4.03 -6.86 19.02
N ASP A 310 -3.43 -5.66 18.87
CA ASP A 310 -4.06 -4.40 19.31
C ASP A 310 -5.39 -4.17 18.57
N SER A 311 -5.42 -4.43 17.25
CA SER A 311 -6.64 -4.31 16.43
C SER A 311 -7.68 -5.36 16.80
N LEU A 312 -7.25 -6.60 17.02
CA LEU A 312 -8.13 -7.71 17.42
C LEU A 312 -8.80 -7.40 18.77
N ARG A 313 -8.03 -6.99 19.78
CA ARG A 313 -8.53 -6.61 21.10
C ARG A 313 -9.38 -5.34 21.08
N THR A 314 -9.13 -4.44 20.15
CA THR A 314 -10.00 -3.27 19.94
C THR A 314 -11.36 -3.70 19.36
N ARG A 315 -11.38 -4.69 18.44
CA ARG A 315 -12.61 -5.20 17.83
C ARG A 315 -13.36 -6.18 18.77
N TYR A 316 -12.61 -7.01 19.48
CA TYR A 316 -13.13 -7.98 20.45
C TYR A 316 -12.53 -7.70 21.82
N PRO A 317 -13.12 -6.76 22.60
CA PRO A 317 -12.57 -6.35 23.89
C PRO A 317 -12.64 -7.43 24.96
N ARG A 318 -13.48 -8.45 24.74
CA ARG A 318 -13.62 -9.64 25.58
C ARG A 318 -13.43 -10.90 24.73
N ASP A 319 -13.14 -12.03 25.38
CA ASP A 319 -13.00 -13.30 24.68
C ASP A 319 -14.33 -13.72 24.06
N GLU A 320 -15.44 -13.52 24.78
CA GLU A 320 -16.81 -13.71 24.31
C GLU A 320 -17.58 -12.39 24.29
N ASN A 321 -18.25 -12.09 23.18
CA ASN A 321 -19.03 -10.89 22.97
C ASN A 321 -20.43 -11.27 22.48
N ILE A 322 -21.41 -11.12 23.34
CA ILE A 322 -22.80 -11.49 23.09
C ILE A 322 -23.61 -10.22 22.96
N THR A 323 -24.40 -10.09 21.90
CA THR A 323 -25.29 -8.97 21.67
C THR A 323 -26.70 -9.48 21.38
N ALA A 324 -27.65 -9.15 22.23
CA ALA A 324 -29.07 -9.42 22.00
C ALA A 324 -29.75 -8.17 21.47
N TYR A 325 -30.48 -8.28 20.37
CA TYR A 325 -31.27 -7.21 19.79
C TYR A 325 -32.73 -7.37 20.11
N PHE A 326 -33.43 -6.30 20.51
CA PHE A 326 -34.81 -6.29 20.91
C PHE A 326 -35.66 -5.45 19.95
N PRO A 327 -36.90 -5.91 19.66
CA PRO A 327 -37.79 -5.18 18.76
C PRO A 327 -38.36 -3.91 19.39
N ASP A 328 -38.54 -3.91 20.73
CA ASP A 328 -39.17 -2.81 21.45
C ASP A 328 -38.57 -2.58 22.85
N ARG A 329 -38.99 -1.50 23.49
CA ARG A 329 -38.55 -1.10 24.83
C ARG A 329 -38.97 -2.10 25.92
N ALA A 330 -40.16 -2.67 25.83
CA ALA A 330 -40.68 -3.56 26.85
C ALA A 330 -39.81 -4.82 26.93
N SER A 331 -39.45 -5.39 25.76
CA SER A 331 -38.55 -6.54 25.66
C SER A 331 -37.13 -6.21 26.17
N GLN A 332 -36.59 -5.04 25.86
CA GLN A 332 -35.25 -4.59 26.33
C GLN A 332 -35.24 -4.35 27.85
N SER A 333 -36.33 -3.82 28.42
CA SER A 333 -36.43 -3.50 29.83
C SER A 333 -36.92 -4.71 30.68
N GLY A 334 -37.23 -5.82 30.03
CA GLY A 334 -37.66 -7.07 30.65
C GLY A 334 -36.57 -7.71 31.52
N ASP A 335 -36.93 -8.86 32.09
CA ASP A 335 -36.00 -9.66 32.91
C ASP A 335 -34.96 -10.36 32.01
N LEU A 336 -33.70 -9.97 32.10
CA LEU A 336 -32.54 -10.52 31.38
C LEU A 336 -31.91 -11.72 32.10
N THR A 337 -32.47 -12.13 33.30
CA THR A 337 -31.94 -13.27 34.07
C THR A 337 -31.93 -14.58 33.27
N PRO A 338 -32.94 -14.89 32.46
CA PRO A 338 -32.91 -16.12 31.65
C PRO A 338 -31.71 -16.15 30.66
N LEU A 339 -31.41 -15.02 30.03
CA LEU A 339 -30.25 -14.89 29.11
C LEU A 339 -28.93 -15.05 29.87
N ARG A 340 -28.76 -14.37 31.01
CA ARG A 340 -27.54 -14.48 31.86
C ARG A 340 -27.36 -15.91 32.33
N THR A 341 -28.44 -16.58 32.78
CA THR A 341 -28.40 -17.98 33.28
C THR A 341 -28.00 -18.92 32.15
N ALA A 342 -28.56 -18.75 30.96
CA ALA A 342 -28.22 -19.56 29.79
C ALA A 342 -26.74 -19.42 29.41
N VAL A 343 -26.21 -18.18 29.38
CA VAL A 343 -24.78 -17.95 29.11
C VAL A 343 -23.93 -18.61 30.21
N ALA A 344 -24.25 -18.40 31.48
CA ALA A 344 -23.52 -19.01 32.59
C ALA A 344 -23.54 -20.56 32.56
N ASP A 345 -24.66 -21.14 32.14
CA ASP A 345 -24.78 -22.60 31.95
C ASP A 345 -23.96 -23.12 30.77
N ALA A 346 -23.89 -22.38 29.67
CA ALA A 346 -23.04 -22.72 28.53
C ALA A 346 -21.56 -22.72 28.93
N VAL A 347 -21.10 -21.69 29.64
CA VAL A 347 -19.73 -21.59 30.15
C VAL A 347 -19.40 -22.75 31.09
N ARG A 348 -20.28 -23.05 32.04
CA ARG A 348 -20.08 -24.17 32.98
C ARG A 348 -20.04 -25.54 32.29
N ARG A 349 -20.92 -25.78 31.30
CA ARG A 349 -20.94 -27.04 30.52
C ARG A 349 -19.66 -27.23 29.71
N SER A 350 -19.04 -26.14 29.30
CA SER A 350 -17.72 -26.15 28.60
C SER A 350 -16.55 -26.35 29.57
N GLY A 351 -16.80 -26.46 30.89
CA GLY A 351 -15.76 -26.64 31.92
C GLY A 351 -14.88 -25.41 32.13
N MET A 352 -15.41 -24.23 31.87
CA MET A 352 -14.71 -22.94 32.00
C MET A 352 -15.45 -22.01 32.97
N SER A 353 -14.79 -20.89 33.33
CA SER A 353 -15.36 -19.83 34.13
C SER A 353 -15.24 -18.49 33.46
N ALA A 354 -16.27 -17.65 33.63
CA ALA A 354 -16.30 -16.28 33.12
C ALA A 354 -15.65 -15.30 34.12
N ALA A 355 -14.85 -14.39 33.60
CA ALA A 355 -14.19 -13.30 34.36
C ALA A 355 -14.39 -11.98 33.63
N ASN A 356 -14.15 -10.85 34.33
CA ASN A 356 -14.17 -9.50 33.74
C ASN A 356 -15.45 -9.20 32.96
N VAL A 357 -16.60 -9.53 33.50
CA VAL A 357 -17.89 -9.36 32.82
C VAL A 357 -18.18 -7.87 32.62
N TRP A 358 -18.55 -7.51 31.40
CA TRP A 358 -19.14 -6.24 31.02
C TRP A 358 -20.55 -6.43 30.53
N GLU A 359 -21.47 -5.65 31.06
CA GLU A 359 -22.87 -5.73 30.71
C GLU A 359 -23.47 -4.33 30.64
N TYR A 360 -24.21 -4.04 29.57
CA TYR A 360 -24.93 -2.78 29.42
C TYR A 360 -26.02 -2.88 28.36
N ARG A 361 -27.05 -2.05 28.50
CA ARG A 361 -28.08 -1.83 27.49
C ARG A 361 -27.73 -0.61 26.66
N SER A 362 -28.11 -0.62 25.39
CA SER A 362 -27.93 0.53 24.52
C SER A 362 -29.05 0.71 23.52
N VAL A 363 -29.23 1.95 23.08
CA VAL A 363 -30.13 2.30 21.98
C VAL A 363 -29.34 3.13 20.99
N SER A 364 -29.34 2.71 19.73
CA SER A 364 -28.56 3.40 18.70
C SER A 364 -29.37 3.72 17.46
N SER A 365 -28.95 4.75 16.74
CA SER A 365 -29.48 5.10 15.44
C SER A 365 -28.47 5.91 14.61
N VAL A 366 -28.54 5.72 13.30
CA VAL A 366 -27.66 6.47 12.37
C VAL A 366 -28.28 7.84 12.08
N MET A 367 -27.55 8.88 12.47
CA MET A 367 -27.95 10.28 12.37
C MET A 367 -26.90 11.11 11.61
N THR A 368 -27.21 12.37 11.36
CA THR A 368 -26.25 13.38 10.88
C THR A 368 -25.98 14.39 11.98
N LEU A 369 -24.70 14.65 12.29
CA LEU A 369 -24.29 15.67 13.25
C LEU A 369 -23.77 16.91 12.52
N ARG A 370 -24.44 18.07 12.72
CA ARG A 370 -24.00 19.38 12.21
C ARG A 370 -24.15 20.44 13.30
N ASP A 371 -23.07 21.12 13.62
CA ASP A 371 -23.06 22.23 14.60
C ASP A 371 -23.77 21.91 15.95
N GLY A 372 -23.62 20.69 16.43
CA GLY A 372 -24.24 20.21 17.66
C GLY A 372 -25.70 19.80 17.51
N VAL A 373 -26.26 19.77 16.28
CA VAL A 373 -27.61 19.31 16.02
C VAL A 373 -27.55 17.88 15.41
N LEU A 374 -28.26 16.98 16.05
CA LEU A 374 -28.47 15.61 15.59
C LEU A 374 -29.80 15.54 14.82
N SER A 375 -29.74 15.17 13.55
CA SER A 375 -30.90 15.00 12.67
C SER A 375 -30.93 13.62 12.04
N PRO A 376 -32.10 13.06 11.67
CA PRO A 376 -32.21 11.84 10.92
C PRO A 376 -31.35 11.88 9.65
N ASN A 377 -30.70 10.78 9.31
CA ASN A 377 -29.83 10.71 8.14
C ASN A 377 -30.64 10.41 6.86
N GLU A 378 -31.01 11.44 6.10
CA GLU A 378 -31.75 11.34 4.85
C GLU A 378 -30.87 10.99 3.62
N GLY A 379 -29.66 10.45 3.82
CA GLY A 379 -28.80 9.94 2.76
C GLY A 379 -27.76 10.91 2.19
N PHE A 380 -27.78 12.20 2.57
CA PHE A 380 -26.82 13.22 2.09
C PHE A 380 -26.10 13.93 3.26
N GLY A 381 -25.25 13.21 3.98
CA GLY A 381 -24.47 13.81 5.05
C GLY A 381 -23.41 12.84 5.56
N ASN A 382 -22.55 13.34 6.46
CA ASN A 382 -21.63 12.45 7.17
C ASN A 382 -22.44 11.69 8.23
N PRO A 383 -22.69 10.38 8.03
CA PRO A 383 -23.46 9.60 8.99
C PRO A 383 -22.67 9.44 10.29
N VAL A 384 -23.38 9.56 11.41
CA VAL A 384 -22.86 9.31 12.75
C VAL A 384 -23.80 8.33 13.42
N ASP A 385 -23.30 7.22 13.91
CA ASP A 385 -24.06 6.26 14.70
C ASP A 385 -24.07 6.75 16.16
N VAL A 386 -25.22 7.23 16.61
CA VAL A 386 -25.42 7.74 17.97
C VAL A 386 -25.91 6.63 18.85
N THR A 387 -25.14 6.28 19.88
CA THR A 387 -25.47 5.20 20.83
C THR A 387 -25.64 5.79 22.22
N LEU A 388 -26.81 5.56 22.82
CA LEU A 388 -27.17 5.95 24.18
C LEU A 388 -26.98 4.77 25.12
N ILE A 389 -26.29 5.00 26.26
CA ILE A 389 -26.08 4.01 27.31
C ILE A 389 -26.52 4.61 28.64
N PRO A 390 -27.32 3.89 29.48
CA PRO A 390 -27.70 4.36 30.81
C PRO A 390 -26.48 4.48 31.71
N LEU A 391 -26.47 5.55 32.53
CA LEU A 391 -25.38 5.82 33.47
C LEU A 391 -25.18 4.68 34.48
N ALA A 392 -26.24 4.03 34.91
CA ALA A 392 -26.17 2.90 35.84
C ALA A 392 -25.39 1.73 35.24
N ASP A 393 -25.66 1.42 33.96
CA ASP A 393 -24.97 0.33 33.25
C ASP A 393 -23.50 0.72 32.98
N TYR A 394 -23.22 1.99 32.63
CA TYR A 394 -21.87 2.50 32.47
C TYR A 394 -21.06 2.41 33.78
N ASN A 395 -21.62 2.88 34.90
CA ASN A 395 -20.97 2.83 36.20
C ASN A 395 -20.67 1.38 36.62
N ALA A 396 -21.61 0.47 36.40
CA ALA A 396 -21.40 -0.95 36.68
C ALA A 396 -20.28 -1.57 35.83
N ALA A 397 -20.23 -1.26 34.53
CA ALA A 397 -19.22 -1.78 33.60
C ALA A 397 -17.82 -1.22 33.87
N MET A 398 -17.73 0.07 34.24
CA MET A 398 -16.45 0.77 34.42
C MET A 398 -15.99 0.84 35.89
N GLY A 399 -16.81 0.41 36.84
CA GLY A 399 -16.52 0.51 38.27
C GLY A 399 -16.42 1.96 38.75
N THR A 400 -17.29 2.84 38.22
CA THR A 400 -17.32 4.27 38.54
C THR A 400 -18.61 4.63 39.27
N ASP A 401 -18.64 5.76 40.01
CA ASP A 401 -19.81 6.30 40.72
C ASP A 401 -20.17 7.69 40.18
N LEU A 402 -20.20 7.85 38.87
CA LEU A 402 -20.56 9.11 38.22
C LEU A 402 -22.04 9.40 38.46
N THR A 403 -22.38 10.68 38.58
CA THR A 403 -23.77 11.19 38.71
C THR A 403 -24.08 12.09 37.53
N LEU A 404 -25.32 12.05 37.04
CA LEU A 404 -25.74 12.82 35.87
C LEU A 404 -27.19 13.30 36.08
N PRO A 405 -27.44 14.60 36.15
CA PRO A 405 -28.80 15.14 36.20
C PRO A 405 -29.57 14.91 34.92
N GLN A 406 -30.90 14.90 34.98
CA GLN A 406 -31.75 14.86 33.79
C GLN A 406 -31.45 16.05 32.85
N GLY A 407 -31.47 15.78 31.55
CA GLY A 407 -31.15 16.78 30.53
C GLY A 407 -29.64 16.99 30.28
N GLN A 408 -28.79 16.25 31.00
CA GLN A 408 -27.33 16.25 30.74
C GLN A 408 -26.85 14.90 30.18
N VAL A 409 -25.73 14.95 29.45
CA VAL A 409 -25.08 13.76 28.89
C VAL A 409 -23.56 13.82 29.05
N TYR A 410 -22.91 12.69 29.27
CA TYR A 410 -21.48 12.60 29.03
C TYR A 410 -21.26 12.13 27.59
N VAL A 411 -20.25 12.71 26.93
CA VAL A 411 -19.81 12.30 25.58
C VAL A 411 -18.55 11.49 25.72
N CYS A 412 -18.57 10.24 25.26
CA CYS A 412 -17.35 9.46 25.17
C CYS A 412 -16.53 9.91 23.96
N ARG A 413 -15.23 10.10 24.15
CA ARG A 413 -14.30 10.45 23.07
C ARG A 413 -14.19 9.27 22.10
N SER A 414 -15.05 9.33 21.10
CA SER A 414 -15.02 8.42 19.98
C SER A 414 -14.40 9.10 18.74
N ARG A 415 -14.50 8.46 17.59
CA ARG A 415 -13.97 8.97 16.32
C ARG A 415 -14.53 10.33 15.89
N THR A 416 -15.66 10.78 16.42
CA THR A 416 -16.29 12.06 16.05
C THR A 416 -15.47 13.29 16.41
N GLY A 417 -14.64 13.21 17.47
CA GLY A 417 -13.91 14.38 17.99
C GLY A 417 -14.81 15.52 18.44
N TYR A 418 -16.09 15.25 18.75
CA TYR A 418 -17.05 16.26 19.22
C TYR A 418 -16.59 16.91 20.53
N GLN A 419 -16.56 18.24 20.57
CA GLN A 419 -16.13 19.05 21.72
C GLN A 419 -17.13 20.14 22.08
N GLY A 420 -18.37 20.06 21.57
CA GLY A 420 -19.41 21.03 21.87
C GLY A 420 -19.91 20.90 23.30
N THR A 421 -20.58 21.96 23.80
CA THR A 421 -21.16 22.03 25.14
C THR A 421 -22.61 21.55 25.20
N SER A 422 -23.25 21.32 24.06
CA SER A 422 -24.65 20.89 23.99
C SER A 422 -24.93 20.11 22.73
N LEU A 423 -25.77 19.09 22.79
CA LEU A 423 -26.30 18.32 21.69
C LEU A 423 -27.81 18.52 21.61
N THR A 424 -28.32 18.91 20.45
CA THR A 424 -29.75 19.15 20.22
C THR A 424 -30.31 18.12 19.27
N LEU A 425 -31.35 17.40 19.65
CA LEU A 425 -32.11 16.57 18.70
C LEU A 425 -32.99 17.45 17.82
N GLN A 426 -32.97 17.26 16.51
CA GLN A 426 -33.84 17.99 15.59
C GLN A 426 -35.31 17.75 15.96
N ASN A 427 -36.05 18.83 16.28
CA ASN A 427 -37.41 18.75 16.78
C ASN A 427 -37.58 17.95 18.08
N GLY A 428 -36.55 17.95 18.93
CA GLY A 428 -36.48 17.24 20.20
C GLY A 428 -35.76 18.06 21.28
N PRO A 429 -35.42 17.45 22.42
CA PRO A 429 -34.72 18.11 23.51
C PRO A 429 -33.26 18.48 23.17
N THR A 430 -32.73 19.43 23.96
CA THR A 430 -31.30 19.75 23.97
C THR A 430 -30.68 19.16 25.22
N TRP A 431 -29.64 18.38 25.07
CA TRP A 431 -28.84 17.82 26.15
C TRP A 431 -27.60 18.69 26.38
N GLN A 432 -27.31 19.02 27.64
CA GLN A 432 -26.08 19.71 28.00
C GLN A 432 -24.96 18.69 28.20
N VAL A 433 -23.79 18.96 27.66
CA VAL A 433 -22.64 18.08 27.84
C VAL A 433 -22.00 18.34 29.20
N ALA A 434 -22.18 17.42 30.14
CA ALA A 434 -21.63 17.49 31.49
C ALA A 434 -20.10 17.28 31.50
N GLY A 435 -19.56 16.55 30.53
CA GLY A 435 -18.13 16.29 30.38
C GLY A 435 -17.81 15.32 29.27
N LEU A 436 -16.51 15.19 29.00
CA LEU A 436 -15.97 14.22 28.03
C LEU A 436 -15.34 13.06 28.80
N LEU A 437 -15.75 11.85 28.49
CA LEU A 437 -15.18 10.63 29.04
C LEU A 437 -14.17 10.04 28.03
N ASP A 438 -13.06 9.51 28.54
CA ASP A 438 -12.04 8.91 27.69
C ASP A 438 -12.41 7.48 27.30
N ASN A 439 -12.24 7.19 26.03
CA ASN A 439 -12.22 5.85 25.40
C ASN A 439 -13.12 4.75 26.00
N PHE A 440 -14.42 4.92 25.89
CA PHE A 440 -15.36 3.84 26.14
C PHE A 440 -15.77 3.21 24.79
N SER A 441 -15.28 2.00 24.51
CA SER A 441 -15.70 1.17 23.39
C SER A 441 -15.92 -0.26 23.88
N PRO A 442 -16.99 -0.46 24.65
CA PRO A 442 -17.15 -1.70 25.41
C PRO A 442 -17.48 -2.94 24.56
N SER A 443 -18.19 -2.76 23.44
CA SER A 443 -18.59 -3.87 22.57
C SER A 443 -17.64 -4.12 21.39
N GLY A 444 -16.68 -3.23 21.14
CA GLY A 444 -15.89 -3.27 19.93
C GLY A 444 -16.66 -2.99 18.63
N SER A 445 -17.97 -2.72 18.70
CA SER A 445 -18.82 -2.41 17.54
C SER A 445 -18.37 -1.14 16.82
N ASP A 446 -17.81 -0.18 17.56
CA ASP A 446 -17.14 1.02 17.06
C ASP A 446 -16.05 0.69 16.04
N SER A 447 -15.32 -0.40 16.29
CA SER A 447 -14.26 -0.88 15.41
C SER A 447 -14.80 -1.58 14.14
N ALA A 448 -15.98 -2.17 14.21
CA ALA A 448 -16.62 -2.84 13.07
C ALA A 448 -17.29 -1.85 12.13
N SER A 449 -17.62 -0.64 12.62
CA SER A 449 -18.35 0.35 11.85
C SER A 449 -17.44 1.24 11.02
N VAL A 450 -17.80 1.42 9.75
CA VAL A 450 -17.21 2.44 8.86
C VAL A 450 -17.78 3.82 9.19
N VAL A 451 -18.99 3.85 9.79
CA VAL A 451 -19.67 5.06 10.23
C VAL A 451 -19.05 5.54 11.54
N THR A 452 -18.83 6.84 11.65
CA THR A 452 -18.32 7.46 12.88
C THR A 452 -19.31 7.28 14.02
N GLN A 453 -18.86 6.82 15.18
CA GLN A 453 -19.71 6.56 16.34
C GLN A 453 -19.64 7.69 17.37
N LEU A 454 -20.78 8.04 17.96
CA LEU A 454 -20.94 8.97 19.06
C LEU A 454 -21.63 8.26 20.23
N TRP A 455 -20.85 7.92 21.25
CA TRP A 455 -21.36 7.30 22.47
C TRP A 455 -21.75 8.35 23.49
N LEU A 456 -23.00 8.27 23.94
CA LEU A 456 -23.57 9.19 24.92
C LEU A 456 -24.00 8.42 26.15
N ILE A 457 -23.47 8.78 27.30
CA ILE A 457 -23.98 8.27 28.58
C ILE A 457 -25.11 9.18 29.04
N VAL A 458 -26.27 8.59 29.21
CA VAL A 458 -27.51 9.29 29.57
C VAL A 458 -27.97 8.91 31.00
N PRO A 459 -28.72 9.71 31.71
CA PRO A 459 -29.18 9.40 33.07
C PRO A 459 -29.91 8.05 33.11
N ASP A 460 -30.82 7.82 32.19
CA ASP A 460 -31.59 6.60 32.02
C ASP A 460 -32.06 6.45 30.56
N LEU A 461 -32.78 5.37 30.25
CA LEU A 461 -33.28 5.10 28.88
C LEU A 461 -34.45 6.00 28.44
N SER A 462 -34.92 6.97 29.25
CA SER A 462 -35.96 7.92 28.84
C SER A 462 -35.46 8.84 27.71
N ALA A 463 -34.16 9.17 27.70
CA ALA A 463 -33.54 9.90 26.59
C ALA A 463 -33.61 9.13 25.24
N ALA A 464 -33.70 7.80 25.29
CA ALA A 464 -33.89 6.97 24.10
C ALA A 464 -35.31 7.09 23.52
N ASP A 465 -36.30 7.41 24.34
CA ASP A 465 -37.67 7.65 23.86
C ASP A 465 -37.75 8.93 23.04
N ASP A 466 -37.00 9.96 23.42
CA ASP A 466 -36.85 11.19 22.63
C ASP A 466 -36.20 10.90 21.28
N LEU A 467 -35.14 10.13 21.28
CA LEU A 467 -34.46 9.70 20.05
C LEU A 467 -35.40 8.91 19.14
N GLU A 468 -36.13 7.94 19.70
CA GLU A 468 -37.07 7.10 18.96
C GLU A 468 -38.22 7.93 18.37
N GLN A 469 -38.77 8.91 19.12
CA GLN A 469 -39.79 9.80 18.58
C GLN A 469 -39.29 10.61 17.37
N VAL A 470 -38.07 11.12 17.43
CA VAL A 470 -37.47 11.88 16.33
C VAL A 470 -37.27 10.98 15.13
N MET A 471 -36.79 9.76 15.32
CA MET A 471 -36.53 8.82 14.25
C MET A 471 -37.81 8.27 13.64
N ASN A 472 -38.82 7.97 14.43
CA ASN A 472 -40.13 7.51 13.96
C ASN A 472 -40.86 8.55 13.11
N ARG A 473 -40.72 9.85 13.42
CA ARG A 473 -41.25 10.95 12.57
C ARG A 473 -40.60 10.98 11.19
N ALA A 474 -39.38 10.48 11.07
CA ALA A 474 -38.64 10.36 9.80
C ALA A 474 -38.84 8.97 9.13
N ASN A 475 -39.74 8.14 9.61
CA ASN A 475 -39.92 6.73 9.21
C ASN A 475 -38.63 5.91 9.33
N MET A 476 -37.81 6.21 10.33
CA MET A 476 -36.58 5.49 10.66
C MET A 476 -36.73 4.84 12.03
N GLY A 477 -36.07 3.71 12.23
CA GLY A 477 -36.07 2.99 13.49
C GLY A 477 -34.85 3.28 14.36
N VAL A 478 -34.94 2.81 15.61
CA VAL A 478 -33.79 2.72 16.52
C VAL A 478 -33.45 1.25 16.74
N SER A 479 -32.18 0.96 16.95
CA SER A 479 -31.72 -0.38 17.34
C SER A 479 -31.58 -0.43 18.86
N ARG A 480 -32.25 -1.38 19.49
CA ARG A 480 -32.21 -1.63 20.92
C ARG A 480 -31.42 -2.89 21.20
N SER A 481 -30.39 -2.82 22.03
CA SER A 481 -29.55 -3.99 22.29
C SER A 481 -29.16 -4.11 23.76
N TRP A 482 -28.74 -5.30 24.12
CA TRP A 482 -28.06 -5.63 25.35
C TRP A 482 -26.75 -6.33 24.98
N TYR A 483 -25.67 -5.83 25.55
CA TYR A 483 -24.34 -6.40 25.38
C TYR A 483 -23.91 -7.11 26.65
N TYR A 484 -23.32 -8.30 26.49
CA TYR A 484 -22.76 -9.09 27.58
C TYR A 484 -21.42 -9.67 27.10
N GLY A 485 -20.31 -9.13 27.58
CA GLY A 485 -18.97 -9.56 27.23
C GLY A 485 -18.23 -10.07 28.45
N PHE A 486 -17.44 -11.15 28.30
CA PHE A 486 -16.62 -11.71 29.36
C PHE A 486 -15.35 -12.38 28.82
N ASP A 487 -14.36 -12.51 29.71
CA ASP A 487 -13.13 -13.25 29.42
C ASP A 487 -13.24 -14.67 29.98
N LEU A 488 -12.55 -15.62 29.36
CA LEU A 488 -12.48 -17.02 29.80
C LEU A 488 -11.21 -17.23 30.66
N ASP A 489 -11.28 -18.16 31.61
CA ASP A 489 -10.16 -18.52 32.48
C ASP A 489 -9.02 -19.23 31.76
N ARG A 490 -9.23 -19.67 30.52
CA ARG A 490 -8.25 -20.29 29.63
C ARG A 490 -8.35 -19.76 28.23
N GLN A 491 -7.21 -19.57 27.60
CA GLN A 491 -7.15 -19.26 26.16
C GLN A 491 -7.61 -20.48 25.35
N LEU A 492 -8.55 -20.27 24.46
CA LEU A 492 -8.99 -21.27 23.52
C LEU A 492 -8.03 -21.37 22.33
N PRO A 493 -7.89 -22.56 21.73
CA PRO A 493 -7.18 -22.69 20.46
C PRO A 493 -7.93 -21.94 19.37
N ASP A 494 -7.17 -21.37 18.42
CA ASP A 494 -7.74 -20.63 17.30
C ASP A 494 -8.75 -21.50 16.50
N ALA A 495 -9.82 -20.86 16.04
CA ALA A 495 -10.89 -21.46 15.22
C ALA A 495 -11.82 -22.48 15.91
N ALA A 496 -11.72 -22.69 17.22
CA ALA A 496 -12.66 -23.58 17.93
C ALA A 496 -13.09 -22.94 19.24
N ASP A 497 -14.38 -22.64 19.36
CA ASP A 497 -14.96 -22.09 20.58
C ASP A 497 -16.21 -22.90 21.04
N PRO A 498 -16.01 -23.84 21.98
CA PRO A 498 -17.11 -24.63 22.50
C PRO A 498 -18.12 -23.79 23.29
N VAL A 499 -17.70 -22.63 23.86
CA VAL A 499 -18.61 -21.75 24.61
C VAL A 499 -19.53 -21.01 23.66
N ALA A 500 -18.96 -20.36 22.64
CA ALA A 500 -19.74 -19.66 21.61
C ALA A 500 -20.70 -20.61 20.90
N GLU A 501 -20.25 -21.83 20.56
CA GLU A 501 -21.11 -22.85 19.94
C GLU A 501 -22.23 -23.29 20.87
N ALA A 502 -21.94 -23.52 22.17
CA ALA A 502 -22.98 -23.89 23.15
C ALA A 502 -24.02 -22.79 23.32
N ILE A 503 -23.59 -21.50 23.37
CA ILE A 503 -24.53 -20.37 23.47
C ILE A 503 -25.40 -20.26 22.22
N ARG A 504 -24.83 -20.41 21.01
CA ARG A 504 -25.61 -20.40 19.75
C ARG A 504 -26.62 -21.53 19.70
N ARG A 505 -26.26 -22.76 20.10
CA ARG A 505 -27.18 -23.90 20.16
C ARG A 505 -28.31 -23.65 21.15
N MET A 506 -27.99 -23.15 22.34
CA MET A 506 -29.02 -22.85 23.36
C MET A 506 -29.96 -21.72 22.89
N ALA A 507 -29.46 -20.75 22.13
CA ALA A 507 -30.27 -19.72 21.52
C ALA A 507 -31.23 -20.27 20.45
N GLN A 508 -30.80 -21.25 19.67
CA GLN A 508 -31.60 -21.90 18.62
C GLN A 508 -32.66 -22.87 19.21
N ASP A 509 -32.24 -23.69 20.17
CA ASP A 509 -33.10 -24.76 20.73
C ASP A 509 -34.05 -24.25 21.82
N GLY A 510 -33.65 -23.19 22.53
CA GLY A 510 -34.33 -22.76 23.76
C GLY A 510 -35.37 -21.66 23.60
N GLY A 511 -35.61 -21.15 22.40
CA GLY A 511 -36.51 -20.00 22.18
C GLY A 511 -36.17 -18.79 23.05
N LEU A 512 -34.87 -18.64 23.39
CA LEU A 512 -34.38 -17.60 24.32
C LEU A 512 -34.72 -16.17 23.88
N MET A 513 -35.10 -16.00 22.61
CA MET A 513 -35.55 -14.75 22.04
C MET A 513 -36.73 -15.01 21.07
N GLU A 514 -37.96 -15.09 21.59
CA GLU A 514 -39.15 -15.29 20.74
C GLU A 514 -39.32 -14.21 19.65
N ASN A 515 -38.75 -13.01 19.84
CA ASN A 515 -38.85 -11.87 18.92
C ASN A 515 -37.54 -11.09 18.74
N GLY A 516 -36.36 -11.68 18.97
CA GLY A 516 -35.09 -11.00 18.87
C GLY A 516 -34.00 -11.82 18.19
N VAL A 517 -32.84 -11.17 17.94
CA VAL A 517 -31.66 -11.80 17.34
C VAL A 517 -30.51 -11.78 18.33
N LEU A 518 -29.92 -12.95 18.57
CA LEU A 518 -28.72 -13.09 19.39
C LEU A 518 -27.47 -13.23 18.49
N GLY A 519 -26.58 -12.29 18.59
CA GLY A 519 -25.24 -12.33 17.99
C GLY A 519 -24.24 -12.84 19.01
N VAL A 520 -23.42 -13.82 18.64
CA VAL A 520 -22.32 -14.33 19.45
C VAL A 520 -21.03 -14.24 18.64
N GLU A 521 -20.11 -13.43 19.09
CA GLU A 521 -18.79 -13.23 18.48
C GLU A 521 -17.69 -13.66 19.46
N SER A 522 -16.91 -14.67 19.06
CA SER A 522 -15.77 -15.17 19.82
C SER A 522 -14.47 -14.60 19.28
N LEU A 523 -13.58 -14.14 20.14
CA LEU A 523 -12.24 -13.72 19.81
C LEU A 523 -11.43 -14.88 19.21
N ALA A 524 -11.56 -16.10 19.77
CA ALA A 524 -10.82 -17.28 19.30
C ALA A 524 -11.19 -17.67 17.87
N GLU A 525 -12.49 -17.66 17.53
CA GLU A 525 -12.97 -17.98 16.19
C GLU A 525 -12.50 -16.94 15.16
N ASN A 526 -12.51 -15.64 15.53
CA ASN A 526 -12.17 -14.54 14.61
C ASN A 526 -10.66 -14.26 14.52
N ARG A 527 -9.86 -14.73 15.46
CA ARG A 527 -8.40 -14.54 15.47
C ARG A 527 -7.76 -15.01 14.19
N GLY A 528 -8.14 -16.18 13.69
CA GLY A 528 -7.64 -16.75 12.44
C GLY A 528 -7.90 -15.86 11.23
N ASP A 529 -9.07 -15.26 11.10
CA ASP A 529 -9.44 -14.37 10.01
C ASP A 529 -8.66 -13.05 10.06
N PHE A 530 -8.42 -12.51 11.26
CA PHE A 530 -7.59 -11.30 11.45
C PHE A 530 -6.13 -11.55 11.05
N TYR A 531 -5.51 -12.58 11.62
CA TYR A 531 -4.13 -12.91 11.28
C TYR A 531 -3.99 -13.37 9.83
N GLY A 532 -5.00 -14.05 9.28
CA GLY A 532 -5.12 -14.38 7.86
C GLY A 532 -5.03 -13.13 6.98
N SER A 533 -5.88 -12.16 7.26
CA SER A 533 -5.94 -10.91 6.49
C SER A 533 -4.67 -10.05 6.65
N TYR A 534 -4.24 -9.80 7.89
CA TYR A 534 -3.10 -8.92 8.15
C TYR A 534 -1.77 -9.56 7.78
N GLY A 535 -1.62 -10.89 8.02
CA GLY A 535 -0.45 -11.66 7.62
C GLY A 535 -0.30 -11.73 6.10
N SER A 536 -1.40 -11.90 5.36
CA SER A 536 -1.36 -11.92 3.90
C SER A 536 -1.06 -10.54 3.30
N LEU A 537 -1.57 -9.45 3.89
CA LEU A 537 -1.20 -8.09 3.50
C LEU A 537 0.29 -7.81 3.76
N PHE A 538 0.82 -8.27 4.89
CA PHE A 538 2.23 -8.13 5.22
C PHE A 538 3.12 -8.93 4.27
N PHE A 539 2.76 -10.18 4.00
CA PHE A 539 3.46 -11.02 3.01
C PHE A 539 3.46 -10.37 1.63
N LEU A 540 2.30 -9.91 1.17
CA LEU A 540 2.16 -9.19 -0.10
C LEU A 540 3.00 -7.91 -0.11
N GLY A 541 2.97 -7.15 0.99
CA GLY A 541 3.76 -5.93 1.15
C GLY A 541 5.25 -6.18 1.01
N ILE A 542 5.78 -7.23 1.62
CA ILE A 542 7.20 -7.62 1.48
C ILE A 542 7.49 -8.02 0.03
N LEU A 543 6.69 -8.88 -0.57
CA LEU A 543 6.94 -9.41 -1.91
C LEU A 543 6.93 -8.30 -2.96
N LEU A 544 5.93 -7.42 -2.93
CA LEU A 544 5.85 -6.26 -3.83
C LEU A 544 6.97 -5.25 -3.56
N SER A 545 7.35 -5.02 -2.29
CA SER A 545 8.46 -4.13 -1.94
C SER A 545 9.79 -4.65 -2.49
N VAL A 546 10.03 -5.95 -2.45
CA VAL A 546 11.20 -6.58 -3.09
C VAL A 546 11.14 -6.39 -4.61
N GLY A 547 9.98 -6.63 -5.23
CA GLY A 547 9.79 -6.44 -6.67
C GLY A 547 10.03 -5.00 -7.12
N PHE A 548 9.45 -4.03 -6.43
CA PHE A 548 9.64 -2.60 -6.74
C PHE A 548 11.06 -2.11 -6.46
N SER A 549 11.71 -2.63 -5.40
CA SER A 549 13.12 -2.34 -5.12
C SER A 549 14.03 -2.86 -6.23
N LEU A 550 13.81 -4.10 -6.70
CA LEU A 550 14.56 -4.66 -7.83
C LEU A 550 14.36 -3.82 -9.10
N ALA A 551 13.15 -3.37 -9.37
CA ALA A 551 12.86 -2.49 -10.49
C ALA A 551 13.61 -1.14 -10.38
N ALA A 552 13.61 -0.53 -9.22
CA ALA A 552 14.35 0.70 -8.97
C ALA A 552 15.86 0.49 -9.19
N VAL A 553 16.42 -0.60 -8.67
CA VAL A 553 17.83 -1.02 -8.87
C VAL A 553 18.16 -1.13 -10.36
N LEU A 554 17.30 -1.76 -11.14
CA LEU A 554 17.51 -1.96 -12.58
C LEU A 554 17.42 -0.64 -13.35
N ILE A 555 16.47 0.24 -13.02
CA ILE A 555 16.36 1.56 -13.61
C ILE A 555 17.64 2.36 -13.31
N ILE A 556 18.11 2.32 -12.07
CA ILE A 556 19.37 2.94 -11.64
C ILE A 556 20.55 2.40 -12.46
N TYR A 557 20.67 1.08 -12.55
CA TYR A 557 21.76 0.41 -13.26
C TYR A 557 21.81 0.79 -14.75
N TYR A 558 20.68 0.66 -15.46
CA TYR A 558 20.61 1.04 -16.87
C TYR A 558 20.95 2.50 -17.11
N LYS A 559 20.46 3.35 -16.25
CA LYS A 559 20.75 4.78 -16.31
C LYS A 559 22.24 5.04 -16.17
N GLN A 560 22.90 4.44 -15.18
CA GLN A 560 24.34 4.67 -14.95
C GLN A 560 25.21 4.13 -16.07
N ILE A 561 24.92 2.94 -16.58
CA ILE A 561 25.65 2.40 -17.75
C ILE A 561 25.49 3.34 -18.95
N SER A 562 24.26 3.84 -19.18
CA SER A 562 24.02 4.78 -20.28
C SER A 562 24.85 6.06 -20.15
N GLU A 563 24.81 6.65 -18.96
CA GLU A 563 25.57 7.88 -18.67
C GLU A 563 27.08 7.63 -18.73
N GLY A 564 27.55 6.49 -18.23
CA GLY A 564 28.97 6.13 -18.24
C GLY A 564 29.58 6.10 -19.65
N TYR A 565 28.91 5.48 -20.61
CA TYR A 565 29.39 5.44 -22.02
C TYR A 565 29.35 6.82 -22.69
N GLU A 566 28.41 7.67 -22.36
CA GLU A 566 28.30 9.02 -22.94
C GLU A 566 29.31 10.00 -22.32
N ASP A 567 29.56 9.86 -21.03
CA ASP A 567 30.53 10.69 -20.33
C ASP A 567 31.98 10.28 -20.63
N GLN A 568 32.24 9.03 -21.07
CA GLN A 568 33.56 8.57 -21.45
C GLN A 568 34.23 9.52 -22.44
N ALA A 569 33.54 9.87 -23.53
CA ALA A 569 34.06 10.76 -24.55
C ALA A 569 34.33 12.18 -24.01
N ARG A 570 33.49 12.66 -23.09
CA ARG A 570 33.66 14.00 -22.45
C ARG A 570 34.86 14.03 -21.51
N PHE A 571 35.08 12.95 -20.77
CA PHE A 571 36.23 12.85 -19.86
C PHE A 571 37.56 12.70 -20.59
N ASP A 572 37.59 12.00 -21.72
CA ASP A 572 38.76 11.97 -22.58
C ASP A 572 39.16 13.37 -23.07
N ILE A 573 38.16 14.20 -23.40
CA ILE A 573 38.40 15.60 -23.76
C ILE A 573 38.92 16.42 -22.57
N MET A 574 38.32 16.26 -21.39
CA MET A 574 38.72 16.97 -20.18
C MET A 574 40.13 16.60 -19.73
N GLN A 575 40.53 15.34 -19.87
CA GLN A 575 41.92 14.90 -19.62
C GLN A 575 42.91 15.58 -20.58
N LYS A 576 42.55 15.66 -21.87
CA LYS A 576 43.38 16.35 -22.88
C LYS A 576 43.53 17.86 -22.63
N VAL A 577 42.54 18.46 -21.95
CA VAL A 577 42.57 19.89 -21.54
C VAL A 577 43.32 20.12 -20.21
N GLY A 578 43.82 19.03 -19.56
CA GLY A 578 44.68 19.14 -18.39
C GLY A 578 44.00 18.87 -17.03
N MET A 579 42.75 18.38 -16.99
CA MET A 579 42.13 17.96 -15.73
C MET A 579 42.77 16.67 -15.21
N THR A 580 43.10 16.62 -13.92
CA THR A 580 43.64 15.43 -13.30
C THR A 580 42.54 14.36 -13.11
N ARG A 581 42.93 13.08 -13.06
CA ARG A 581 42.00 11.97 -12.75
C ARG A 581 41.30 12.18 -11.41
N ARG A 582 41.94 12.85 -10.46
CA ARG A 582 41.36 13.15 -9.14
C ARG A 582 40.26 14.20 -9.21
N ASP A 583 40.46 15.25 -10.02
CA ASP A 583 39.47 16.32 -10.23
C ASP A 583 38.23 15.78 -10.95
N ILE A 584 38.45 14.95 -11.96
CA ILE A 584 37.40 14.25 -12.70
C ILE A 584 36.57 13.38 -11.74
N ARG A 585 37.25 12.55 -10.93
CA ARG A 585 36.60 11.68 -9.95
C ARG A 585 35.79 12.45 -8.90
N SER A 586 36.33 13.54 -8.41
CA SER A 586 35.65 14.43 -7.43
C SER A 586 34.39 15.08 -8.03
N SER A 587 34.51 15.59 -9.28
CA SER A 587 33.37 16.18 -10.00
C SER A 587 32.27 15.16 -10.29
N ILE A 588 32.63 13.95 -10.71
CA ILE A 588 31.70 12.85 -10.94
C ILE A 588 30.97 12.48 -9.64
N ASN A 589 31.71 12.27 -8.55
CA ASN A 589 31.12 11.87 -7.26
C ASN A 589 30.10 12.89 -6.79
N SER A 590 30.42 14.18 -6.84
CA SER A 590 29.51 15.24 -6.41
C SER A 590 28.20 15.25 -7.22
N GLN A 591 28.28 15.05 -8.53
CA GLN A 591 27.12 15.03 -9.41
C GLN A 591 26.28 13.74 -9.22
N LEU A 592 26.94 12.58 -9.12
CA LEU A 592 26.28 11.31 -8.88
C LEU A 592 25.55 11.30 -7.55
N LEU A 593 26.17 11.77 -6.47
CA LEU A 593 25.54 11.87 -5.15
C LEU A 593 24.24 12.66 -5.22
N LEU A 594 24.27 13.85 -5.83
CA LEU A 594 23.09 14.70 -5.92
C LEU A 594 21.96 14.05 -6.74
N VAL A 595 22.30 13.49 -7.90
CA VAL A 595 21.32 12.83 -8.78
C VAL A 595 20.73 11.59 -8.15
N PHE A 596 21.52 10.84 -7.35
CA PHE A 596 21.08 9.60 -6.73
C PHE A 596 20.26 9.84 -5.47
N PHE A 597 20.72 10.70 -4.57
CA PHE A 597 20.04 10.88 -3.29
C PHE A 597 18.85 11.82 -3.35
N LEU A 598 18.71 12.63 -4.39
CA LEU A 598 17.54 13.49 -4.58
C LEU A 598 16.21 12.69 -4.66
N PRO A 599 16.10 11.58 -5.44
CA PRO A 599 14.90 10.76 -5.42
C PRO A 599 14.60 10.13 -4.06
N LEU A 600 15.62 9.70 -3.31
CA LEU A 600 15.46 9.14 -1.96
C LEU A 600 14.94 10.18 -0.96
N LEU A 601 15.52 11.37 -0.98
CA LEU A 601 15.10 12.50 -0.12
C LEU A 601 13.65 12.89 -0.42
N LEU A 602 13.29 12.96 -1.70
CA LEU A 602 11.93 13.30 -2.10
C LEU A 602 10.94 12.18 -1.77
N ALA A 603 11.36 10.90 -1.89
CA ALA A 603 10.55 9.77 -1.44
C ALA A 603 10.30 9.80 0.07
N GLY A 604 11.31 10.17 0.87
CA GLY A 604 11.15 10.41 2.31
C GLY A 604 10.21 11.57 2.62
N LEU A 605 10.28 12.65 1.85
CA LEU A 605 9.36 13.78 1.97
C LEU A 605 7.92 13.37 1.62
N HIS A 606 7.73 12.62 0.53
CA HIS A 606 6.41 12.07 0.17
C HIS A 606 5.86 11.18 1.27
N LEU A 607 6.70 10.33 1.88
CA LEU A 607 6.31 9.48 3.00
C LEU A 607 5.87 10.32 4.22
N ALA A 608 6.61 11.38 4.55
CA ALA A 608 6.27 12.25 5.67
C ALA A 608 4.90 12.94 5.48
N PHE A 609 4.60 13.43 4.27
CA PHE A 609 3.30 14.01 3.97
C PHE A 609 2.18 12.96 3.77
N ALA A 610 2.51 11.74 3.37
CA ALA A 610 1.57 10.64 3.30
C ALA A 610 1.24 10.06 4.69
N PHE A 611 2.08 10.26 5.70
CA PHE A 611 1.93 9.69 7.04
C PHE A 611 0.56 9.96 7.68
N PRO A 612 0.02 11.22 7.71
CA PRO A 612 -1.32 11.47 8.23
C PRO A 612 -2.42 10.72 7.48
N PHE A 613 -2.26 10.55 6.18
CA PHE A 613 -3.19 9.79 5.33
C PHE A 613 -3.17 8.30 5.67
N VAL A 614 -1.97 7.72 5.73
CA VAL A 614 -1.75 6.31 6.08
C VAL A 614 -2.30 6.03 7.49
N HIS A 615 -2.04 6.91 8.45
CA HIS A 615 -2.59 6.78 9.81
C HIS A 615 -4.13 6.69 9.80
N LYS A 616 -4.81 7.56 9.02
CA LYS A 616 -6.27 7.53 8.91
C LYS A 616 -6.79 6.26 8.23
N LEU A 617 -6.08 5.76 7.23
CA LEU A 617 -6.42 4.47 6.60
C LEU A 617 -6.24 3.31 7.59
N LEU A 618 -5.21 3.34 8.43
CA LEU A 618 -4.98 2.32 9.45
C LEU A 618 -6.04 2.33 10.55
N LEU A 619 -6.65 3.48 10.84
CA LEU A 619 -7.81 3.56 11.74
C LEU A 619 -9.02 2.74 11.23
N LEU A 620 -9.18 2.59 9.90
CA LEU A 620 -10.20 1.70 9.33
C LEU A 620 -9.92 0.22 9.66
N PHE A 621 -8.68 -0.11 9.97
CA PHE A 621 -8.25 -1.44 10.44
C PHE A 621 -8.11 -1.49 11.98
N ASN A 622 -8.72 -0.56 12.71
CA ASN A 622 -8.69 -0.49 14.18
C ASN A 622 -7.29 -0.31 14.81
N LEU A 623 -6.36 0.21 14.05
CA LEU A 623 -5.00 0.43 14.53
C LEU A 623 -4.82 1.88 15.00
N TRP A 624 -4.93 2.09 16.33
CA TRP A 624 -4.80 3.40 16.98
C TRP A 624 -3.38 3.71 17.45
N ASN A 625 -2.50 2.70 17.42
CA ASN A 625 -1.14 2.80 17.97
C ASN A 625 -0.22 3.65 17.08
N THR A 626 -0.30 4.96 17.20
CA THR A 626 0.53 5.92 16.44
C THR A 626 2.03 5.72 16.72
N ARG A 627 2.42 5.29 17.93
CA ARG A 627 3.83 5.05 18.25
C ARG A 627 4.39 3.89 17.43
N LEU A 628 3.62 2.83 17.27
CA LEU A 628 3.97 1.69 16.42
C LEU A 628 4.13 2.14 14.96
N LEU A 629 3.21 2.96 14.44
CA LEU A 629 3.29 3.48 13.06
C LEU A 629 4.54 4.34 12.85
N VAL A 630 4.86 5.23 13.78
CA VAL A 630 6.10 6.04 13.71
C VAL A 630 7.33 5.15 13.72
N GLY A 631 7.38 4.16 14.63
CA GLY A 631 8.50 3.21 14.73
C GLY A 631 8.69 2.39 13.45
N THR A 632 7.62 1.78 12.93
CA THR A 632 7.68 0.97 11.70
C THR A 632 8.03 1.82 10.48
N THR A 633 7.54 3.06 10.39
CA THR A 633 7.89 3.99 9.32
C THR A 633 9.37 4.38 9.36
N ALA A 634 9.91 4.69 10.54
CA ALA A 634 11.32 5.02 10.71
C ALA A 634 12.24 3.84 10.36
N VAL A 635 11.92 2.63 10.84
CA VAL A 635 12.68 1.41 10.54
C VAL A 635 12.63 1.08 9.05
N SER A 636 11.46 1.18 8.42
CA SER A 636 11.30 0.95 6.98
C SER A 636 12.10 1.94 6.14
N PHE A 637 12.10 3.22 6.52
CA PHE A 637 12.90 4.24 5.84
C PHE A 637 14.40 3.97 5.97
N LEU A 638 14.88 3.64 7.17
CA LEU A 638 16.30 3.32 7.40
C LEU A 638 16.73 2.07 6.63
N ALA A 639 15.93 1.01 6.65
CA ALA A 639 16.23 -0.23 5.92
C ALA A 639 16.31 0.04 4.41
N PHE A 640 15.36 0.80 3.86
CA PHE A 640 15.37 1.18 2.45
C PHE A 640 16.54 2.09 2.09
N ALA A 641 16.89 3.07 2.95
CA ALA A 641 18.03 3.97 2.74
C ALA A 641 19.38 3.20 2.73
N VAL A 642 19.53 2.19 3.60
CA VAL A 642 20.71 1.31 3.61
C VAL A 642 20.78 0.50 2.31
N LEU A 643 19.68 -0.15 1.90
CA LEU A 643 19.61 -0.90 0.63
C LEU A 643 19.95 0.01 -0.56
N TYR A 644 19.35 1.19 -0.60
CA TYR A 644 19.57 2.18 -1.65
C TYR A 644 21.04 2.64 -1.73
N THR A 645 21.66 2.85 -0.58
CA THR A 645 23.10 3.23 -0.49
C THR A 645 24.01 2.11 -0.95
N LEU A 646 23.69 0.84 -0.64
CA LEU A 646 24.42 -0.33 -1.14
C LEU A 646 24.34 -0.40 -2.69
N VAL A 647 23.16 -0.25 -3.23
CA VAL A 647 22.92 -0.21 -4.69
C VAL A 647 23.71 0.91 -5.33
N TYR A 648 23.69 2.11 -4.74
CA TYR A 648 24.50 3.23 -5.19
C TYR A 648 25.99 2.88 -5.26
N ARG A 649 26.56 2.28 -4.22
CA ARG A 649 27.98 1.89 -4.20
C ARG A 649 28.33 0.90 -5.31
N ILE A 650 27.52 -0.14 -5.51
CA ILE A 650 27.75 -1.16 -6.53
C ILE A 650 27.69 -0.55 -7.94
N THR A 651 26.66 0.24 -8.20
CA THR A 651 26.45 0.83 -9.51
C THR A 651 27.42 1.97 -9.82
N SER A 652 27.84 2.74 -8.82
CA SER A 652 28.90 3.77 -8.97
C SER A 652 30.25 3.17 -9.38
N ASN A 653 30.62 2.01 -8.83
CA ASN A 653 31.84 1.31 -9.23
C ASN A 653 31.76 0.86 -10.69
N ALA A 654 30.63 0.35 -11.15
CA ALA A 654 30.43 -0.03 -12.56
C ALA A 654 30.56 1.20 -13.49
N TYR A 655 30.00 2.34 -13.11
CA TYR A 655 30.15 3.60 -13.83
C TYR A 655 31.62 4.03 -13.94
N TYR A 656 32.39 3.98 -12.84
CA TYR A 656 33.80 4.34 -12.83
C TYR A 656 34.63 3.49 -13.77
N HIS A 657 34.38 2.16 -13.81
CA HIS A 657 35.06 1.27 -14.74
C HIS A 657 34.79 1.60 -16.21
N ILE A 658 33.60 2.07 -16.53
CA ILE A 658 33.26 2.47 -17.90
C ILE A 658 33.94 3.80 -18.27
N VAL A 659 33.87 4.80 -17.38
CA VAL A 659 34.39 6.15 -17.64
C VAL A 659 35.91 6.19 -17.63
N SER A 660 36.59 5.44 -16.77
CA SER A 660 38.06 5.37 -16.72
C SER A 660 38.68 4.68 -17.95
N GLY A 661 37.82 4.25 -18.89
CA GLY A 661 38.20 3.64 -20.15
C GLY A 661 39.11 2.47 -19.93
N GLY A 662 38.64 1.33 -19.43
CA GLY A 662 39.41 0.09 -19.36
C GLY A 662 40.87 0.18 -19.88
N GLY A 663 41.66 0.99 -19.25
CA GLY A 663 43.05 1.22 -19.63
C GLY A 663 43.91 0.10 -19.07
N GLU A 664 43.59 -1.09 -19.52
CA GLU A 664 44.45 -2.27 -19.57
C GLU A 664 44.04 -3.03 -20.81
N ARG A 665 44.65 -2.67 -21.93
CA ARG A 665 44.96 -3.56 -23.03
C ARG A 665 46.42 -3.78 -23.05
#